data_d58fd5e36a4daeea4467b25b60baac39
#
_entry.id   d58fd5e36a4daeea4467b25b60baac39
#
_cell.length_a   1.000
_cell.length_b   1.000
_cell.length_c   1.000
_cell.angle_alpha   90.00
_cell.angle_beta   90.00
_cell.angle_gamma   90.00
#
_symmetry.space_group_name_H-M   'P 1'
#
loop_
_entity.id
_entity.type
_entity.pdbx_description
1 polymer ?
#
loop_
_entity_poly.entity_id
_entity_poly.type
_entity_poly.pdbx_seq_one_letter_code
_entity_poly.pdbx_strand_id
1 'polypeptide(L)'
;MKRPLLFAAWGFVLGEVYLRLPMVWQILTLVLLCSGGMVLWMKWNKSGRNLVVWMMPLFFVLFGAVRLWQEQRQVEMWEKFMETCEGEERVVYGKIMAIQPGKEDWRLDLEGEKPYPKLVVYVKAEEMAEEAESQAAVVGKYGIGERICVIGELKRFRHLGNPGEFDYAAYYHAQGYGGQMYGEVMRKAGGSVSPYFQGIYSLKRRAADILERICEKEDLGIFQSVVLGDKSSLEEDTRKLYQRNGISHLLAVSGLHISMISLSVYGFFRKLGLSIGQAGIGAGFLTISYGILSGNSASAIRAVVMVCLRLTADRFGRTYDLLSAMAVAALLLLVKSPLLLFQASFQLSFGAIMGIGAVLPMLQAWVEVGRPGAGHTVKIKGIEGKQRREKRWKGIGNAVLSGLAIQIATFPVIAYHFFEYPVYSMLLNLLVIPFMGGVLISGILCVAVGGCSLLCGRVAIGGGHYVLVLYRILCESFQKLPGAVWVIGRPKMWQIGVYVCLWGVVLGVKWLLLEKEDEEEGLQKWKSGSITGQAISLVMICVVSALFLAPRPVYGLQTTFLDVGQGDGIFFRTRHGVILLDGGSTDQKKLGQQVLEPYLKSNGISKVSYAIVSHGDQDHISGLSYLLESDSGIQIQNLILPIRGKEDPIYAKLGQQAKNAGAKVFWMKQGDQIRVDGLNLRCLYDGAGTDETERNNHSLLIQASYGEFGMLLTGDMSADGELQWLEQKDTLEKPVQILKIAHHGSGYSSTESFLKEVSPKLAVISCGEGNRYGHPHVETLERLEKEGIPWVCTKDCGAVLVGVKKRNVQVRTYKK
;
A
#
# COMPACT_ATOMS: atom_id res chain seq x y z
N MET A 1 -20.35 -10.54 -30.02
CA MET A 1 -19.47 -9.90 -29.02
C MET A 1 -18.70 -8.78 -29.72
N LYS A 2 -18.89 -7.51 -29.30
CA LYS A 2 -18.14 -6.37 -29.89
C LYS A 2 -16.67 -6.29 -29.43
N ARG A 3 -16.32 -6.95 -28.27
CA ARG A 3 -14.97 -6.90 -27.65
C ARG A 3 -14.57 -8.26 -27.07
N PRO A 4 -14.23 -9.26 -27.87
CA PRO A 4 -13.94 -10.64 -27.38
C PRO A 4 -12.74 -10.68 -26.42
N LEU A 5 -11.71 -9.90 -26.63
CA LEU A 5 -10.52 -9.84 -25.77
C LEU A 5 -10.83 -9.32 -24.35
N LEU A 6 -11.79 -8.42 -24.22
CA LEU A 6 -12.24 -7.96 -22.91
C LEU A 6 -12.91 -9.09 -22.13
N PHE A 7 -13.74 -9.91 -22.79
CA PHE A 7 -14.36 -11.08 -22.16
C PHE A 7 -13.34 -12.16 -21.79
N ALA A 8 -12.30 -12.34 -22.62
CA ALA A 8 -11.20 -13.23 -22.32
C ALA A 8 -10.42 -12.77 -21.07
N ALA A 9 -10.08 -11.48 -20.98
CA ALA A 9 -9.42 -10.93 -19.81
C ALA A 9 -10.28 -11.02 -18.54
N TRP A 10 -11.57 -10.74 -18.63
CA TRP A 10 -12.50 -10.94 -17.52
C TRP A 10 -12.60 -12.40 -17.10
N GLY A 11 -12.68 -13.34 -18.06
CA GLY A 11 -12.66 -14.77 -17.80
C GLY A 11 -11.39 -15.16 -17.03
N PHE A 12 -10.23 -14.71 -17.47
CA PHE A 12 -8.95 -14.98 -16.82
C PHE A 12 -8.92 -14.46 -15.37
N VAL A 13 -9.31 -13.19 -15.15
CA VAL A 13 -9.41 -12.57 -13.81
C VAL A 13 -10.38 -13.33 -12.91
N LEU A 14 -11.54 -13.73 -13.44
CA LEU A 14 -12.51 -14.53 -12.68
C LEU A 14 -11.93 -15.88 -12.25
N GLY A 15 -11.13 -16.53 -13.12
CA GLY A 15 -10.44 -17.79 -12.79
C GLY A 15 -9.43 -17.60 -11.65
N GLU A 16 -8.67 -16.52 -11.66
CA GLU A 16 -7.72 -16.20 -10.58
C GLU A 16 -8.43 -15.89 -9.26
N VAL A 17 -9.51 -15.11 -9.30
CA VAL A 17 -10.30 -14.78 -8.10
C VAL A 17 -11.01 -16.02 -7.53
N TYR A 18 -11.50 -16.90 -8.41
CA TYR A 18 -12.23 -18.12 -8.03
C TYR A 18 -11.49 -18.99 -7.01
N LEU A 19 -10.20 -19.21 -7.20
CA LEU A 19 -9.39 -20.04 -6.28
C LEU A 19 -9.19 -19.42 -4.89
N ARG A 20 -9.37 -18.11 -4.76
CA ARG A 20 -9.25 -17.41 -3.46
C ARG A 20 -10.58 -17.26 -2.71
N LEU A 21 -11.69 -17.68 -3.32
CA LEU A 21 -12.99 -17.64 -2.67
C LEU A 21 -13.16 -18.80 -1.69
N PRO A 22 -13.90 -18.59 -0.57
CA PRO A 22 -14.35 -19.69 0.27
C PRO A 22 -15.14 -20.73 -0.54
N MET A 23 -15.09 -22.01 -0.17
CA MET A 23 -15.67 -23.13 -0.90
C MET A 23 -17.14 -22.91 -1.31
N VAL A 24 -17.95 -22.32 -0.43
CA VAL A 24 -19.36 -22.01 -0.72
C VAL A 24 -19.51 -21.05 -1.91
N TRP A 25 -18.65 -20.03 -1.97
CA TRP A 25 -18.63 -19.06 -3.06
C TRP A 25 -18.05 -19.63 -4.34
N GLN A 26 -17.11 -20.59 -4.23
CA GLN A 26 -16.60 -21.34 -5.39
C GLN A 26 -17.72 -22.13 -6.04
N ILE A 27 -18.54 -22.84 -5.26
CA ILE A 27 -19.69 -23.60 -5.75
C ILE A 27 -20.71 -22.66 -6.42
N LEU A 28 -21.01 -21.54 -5.77
CA LEU A 28 -21.97 -20.56 -6.30
C LEU A 28 -21.48 -19.95 -7.64
N THR A 29 -20.20 -19.62 -7.72
CA THR A 29 -19.59 -19.10 -8.95
C THR A 29 -19.59 -20.16 -10.06
N LEU A 30 -19.33 -21.42 -9.75
CA LEU A 30 -19.39 -22.51 -10.69
C LEU A 30 -20.83 -22.71 -11.24
N VAL A 31 -21.82 -22.68 -10.35
CA VAL A 31 -23.24 -22.75 -10.73
C VAL A 31 -23.64 -21.58 -11.63
N LEU A 32 -23.21 -20.37 -11.33
CA LEU A 32 -23.47 -19.19 -12.16
C LEU A 32 -22.78 -19.29 -13.53
N LEU A 33 -21.56 -19.80 -13.57
CA LEU A 33 -20.84 -20.03 -14.83
C LEU A 33 -21.50 -21.11 -15.67
N CYS A 34 -21.94 -22.22 -15.07
CA CYS A 34 -22.66 -23.29 -15.75
C CYS A 34 -24.03 -22.84 -16.27
N SER A 35 -24.81 -22.12 -15.44
CA SER A 35 -26.11 -21.59 -15.83
C SER A 35 -25.98 -20.49 -16.91
N GLY A 36 -25.01 -19.59 -16.78
CA GLY A 36 -24.67 -18.61 -17.81
C GLY A 36 -24.22 -19.28 -19.11
N GLY A 37 -23.39 -20.31 -19.03
CA GLY A 37 -22.99 -21.14 -20.17
C GLY A 37 -24.18 -21.80 -20.86
N MET A 38 -25.15 -22.32 -20.09
CA MET A 38 -26.37 -22.95 -20.61
C MET A 38 -27.28 -21.94 -21.31
N VAL A 39 -27.44 -20.73 -20.75
CA VAL A 39 -28.19 -19.62 -21.40
C VAL A 39 -27.51 -19.19 -22.70
N LEU A 40 -26.18 -19.09 -22.69
CA LEU A 40 -25.38 -18.77 -23.87
C LEU A 40 -25.49 -19.85 -24.93
N TRP A 41 -25.49 -21.14 -24.54
CA TRP A 41 -25.70 -22.28 -25.43
C TRP A 41 -27.11 -22.27 -26.07
N MET A 42 -28.16 -21.94 -25.28
CA MET A 42 -29.52 -21.81 -25.80
C MET A 42 -29.67 -20.67 -26.80
N LYS A 43 -29.03 -19.53 -26.54
CA LYS A 43 -28.96 -18.38 -27.50
C LYS A 43 -28.14 -18.68 -28.74
N TRP A 44 -27.06 -19.48 -28.59
CA TRP A 44 -26.23 -19.92 -29.71
C TRP A 44 -27.01 -20.81 -30.68
N ASN A 45 -27.75 -21.79 -30.14
CA ASN A 45 -28.55 -22.73 -30.96
C ASN A 45 -29.58 -21.99 -31.85
N LYS A 46 -29.98 -20.78 -31.47
CA LYS A 46 -30.88 -19.93 -32.23
C LYS A 46 -30.20 -19.02 -33.26
N SER A 47 -28.88 -18.71 -33.13
CA SER A 47 -28.24 -17.63 -33.91
C SER A 47 -27.15 -18.03 -34.88
N GLY A 48 -26.78 -19.32 -34.99
CA GLY A 48 -25.77 -19.83 -35.95
C GLY A 48 -24.37 -19.23 -35.86
N ARG A 49 -24.00 -18.58 -34.73
CA ARG A 49 -22.70 -17.94 -34.53
C ARG A 49 -21.65 -18.94 -34.05
N ASN A 50 -20.37 -18.69 -34.35
CA ASN A 50 -19.25 -19.58 -34.00
C ASN A 50 -19.16 -19.86 -32.50
N LEU A 51 -19.32 -21.15 -32.13
CA LEU A 51 -19.25 -21.67 -30.76
C LEU A 51 -17.95 -21.25 -30.04
N VAL A 52 -16.84 -21.21 -30.76
CA VAL A 52 -15.51 -20.84 -30.24
C VAL A 52 -15.49 -19.48 -29.53
N VAL A 53 -16.17 -18.47 -30.08
CA VAL A 53 -16.21 -17.12 -29.47
C VAL A 53 -16.98 -17.10 -28.14
N TRP A 54 -17.96 -17.99 -27.98
CA TRP A 54 -18.77 -18.08 -26.77
C TRP A 54 -18.11 -18.93 -25.68
N MET A 55 -17.26 -19.90 -26.06
CA MET A 55 -16.49 -20.71 -25.11
C MET A 55 -15.21 -20.02 -24.63
N MET A 56 -14.76 -19.00 -25.32
CA MET A 56 -13.54 -18.26 -24.99
C MET A 56 -13.46 -17.78 -23.54
N PRO A 57 -14.47 -17.13 -22.95
CA PRO A 57 -14.41 -16.71 -21.55
C PRO A 57 -14.25 -17.89 -20.58
N LEU A 58 -14.94 -19.01 -20.82
CA LEU A 58 -14.85 -20.19 -19.98
C LEU A 58 -13.44 -20.81 -20.02
N PHE A 59 -12.86 -20.91 -21.22
CA PHE A 59 -11.47 -21.33 -21.39
C PHE A 59 -10.51 -20.44 -20.58
N PHE A 60 -10.69 -19.11 -20.64
CA PHE A 60 -9.83 -18.20 -19.90
C PHE A 60 -10.06 -18.23 -18.39
N VAL A 61 -11.26 -18.57 -17.91
CA VAL A 61 -11.51 -18.86 -16.47
C VAL A 61 -10.66 -20.03 -16.01
N LEU A 62 -10.71 -21.14 -16.72
CA LEU A 62 -9.92 -22.32 -16.38
C LEU A 62 -8.41 -22.05 -16.47
N PHE A 63 -7.99 -21.37 -17.53
CA PHE A 63 -6.60 -21.04 -17.75
C PHE A 63 -6.05 -20.12 -16.63
N GLY A 64 -6.82 -19.09 -16.21
CA GLY A 64 -6.44 -18.19 -15.11
C GLY A 64 -6.34 -18.96 -13.78
N ALA A 65 -7.30 -19.84 -13.49
CA ALA A 65 -7.25 -20.66 -12.29
C ALA A 65 -6.01 -21.58 -12.27
N VAL A 66 -5.73 -22.27 -13.37
CA VAL A 66 -4.54 -23.14 -13.49
C VAL A 66 -3.25 -22.34 -13.32
N ARG A 67 -3.16 -21.15 -13.95
CA ARG A 67 -1.97 -20.31 -13.84
C ARG A 67 -1.74 -19.83 -12.40
N LEU A 68 -2.79 -19.38 -11.70
CA LEU A 68 -2.66 -18.98 -10.29
C LEU A 68 -2.25 -20.15 -9.41
N TRP A 69 -2.83 -21.34 -9.61
CA TRP A 69 -2.46 -22.54 -8.85
C TRP A 69 -0.99 -22.94 -9.06
N GLN A 70 -0.49 -22.87 -10.31
CA GLN A 70 0.92 -23.12 -10.62
C GLN A 70 1.84 -22.13 -9.89
N GLU A 71 1.49 -20.82 -9.93
CA GLU A 71 2.26 -19.76 -9.29
C GLU A 71 2.27 -19.92 -7.75
N GLN A 72 1.13 -20.23 -7.15
CA GLN A 72 1.04 -20.48 -5.71
C GLN A 72 1.90 -21.67 -5.29
N ARG A 73 1.85 -22.78 -6.04
CA ARG A 73 2.74 -23.94 -5.78
C ARG A 73 4.22 -23.57 -5.89
N GLN A 74 4.56 -22.74 -6.87
CA GLN A 74 5.94 -22.30 -7.03
C GLN A 74 6.39 -21.43 -5.85
N VAL A 75 5.54 -20.52 -5.37
CA VAL A 75 5.82 -19.72 -4.18
C VAL A 75 5.98 -20.61 -2.94
N GLU A 76 5.07 -21.57 -2.72
CA GLU A 76 5.16 -22.54 -1.62
C GLU A 76 6.48 -23.34 -1.65
N MET A 77 6.94 -23.73 -2.84
CA MET A 77 8.23 -24.43 -2.98
C MET A 77 9.39 -23.49 -2.63
N TRP A 78 9.34 -22.23 -3.07
CA TRP A 78 10.37 -21.24 -2.72
C TRP A 78 10.42 -20.96 -1.21
N GLU A 79 9.25 -20.78 -0.58
CA GLU A 79 9.16 -20.54 0.85
C GLU A 79 9.74 -21.71 1.66
N LYS A 80 9.38 -22.95 1.34
CA LYS A 80 9.95 -24.14 1.98
C LYS A 80 11.46 -24.24 1.77
N PHE A 81 11.93 -23.99 0.55
CA PHE A 81 13.37 -23.98 0.27
C PHE A 81 14.11 -22.91 1.09
N MET A 82 13.58 -21.68 1.10
CA MET A 82 14.17 -20.59 1.86
C MET A 82 14.14 -20.86 3.38
N GLU A 83 13.10 -21.52 3.88
CA GLU A 83 13.01 -21.96 5.27
C GLU A 83 14.13 -22.92 5.67
N THR A 84 14.50 -23.85 4.79
CA THR A 84 15.61 -24.79 5.03
C THR A 84 16.99 -24.14 4.98
N CYS A 85 17.09 -22.95 4.40
CA CYS A 85 18.35 -22.21 4.23
C CYS A 85 18.48 -21.00 5.16
N GLU A 86 17.44 -20.67 5.93
CA GLU A 86 17.38 -19.45 6.74
C GLU A 86 18.39 -19.49 7.90
N GLY A 87 19.10 -18.36 8.07
CA GLY A 87 20.12 -18.23 9.12
C GLY A 87 21.47 -18.87 8.80
N GLU A 88 21.64 -19.48 7.62
CA GLU A 88 22.91 -20.04 7.19
C GLU A 88 23.59 -19.14 6.15
N GLU A 89 24.90 -19.02 6.29
CA GLU A 89 25.73 -18.41 5.26
C GLU A 89 25.79 -19.32 4.02
N ARG A 90 25.37 -18.83 2.88
CA ARG A 90 25.30 -19.59 1.63
C ARG A 90 26.03 -18.88 0.50
N VAL A 91 26.57 -19.69 -0.38
CA VAL A 91 27.21 -19.24 -1.63
C VAL A 91 26.21 -19.37 -2.76
N VAL A 92 25.81 -18.24 -3.34
CA VAL A 92 24.83 -18.21 -4.43
C VAL A 92 25.49 -17.69 -5.70
N TYR A 93 25.36 -18.46 -6.77
CA TYR A 93 25.73 -18.05 -8.12
C TYR A 93 24.47 -17.56 -8.85
N GLY A 94 24.62 -16.47 -9.59
CA GLY A 94 23.50 -15.95 -10.36
C GLY A 94 23.91 -14.83 -11.31
N LYS A 95 22.94 -14.45 -12.16
CA LYS A 95 23.10 -13.40 -13.16
C LYS A 95 22.48 -12.09 -12.69
N ILE A 96 23.21 -11.00 -12.82
CA ILE A 96 22.71 -9.67 -12.44
C ILE A 96 21.64 -9.24 -13.45
N MET A 97 20.41 -8.99 -12.97
CA MET A 97 19.29 -8.49 -13.77
C MET A 97 19.11 -6.98 -13.63
N ALA A 98 19.37 -6.44 -12.45
CA ALA A 98 19.31 -5.00 -12.19
C ALA A 98 20.25 -4.63 -11.02
N ILE A 99 20.71 -3.39 -11.03
CA ILE A 99 21.51 -2.79 -9.96
C ILE A 99 20.84 -1.47 -9.58
N GLN A 100 20.56 -1.29 -8.28
CA GLN A 100 19.95 -0.08 -7.74
C GLN A 100 20.78 0.42 -6.55
N PRO A 101 21.33 1.65 -6.62
CA PRO A 101 22.01 2.22 -5.48
C PRO A 101 21.01 2.56 -4.37
N GLY A 102 21.33 2.20 -3.13
CA GLY A 102 20.63 2.66 -1.93
C GLY A 102 21.47 3.70 -1.19
N LYS A 103 20.98 4.16 -0.03
CA LYS A 103 21.72 5.12 0.82
C LYS A 103 22.87 4.46 1.56
N GLU A 104 22.63 3.26 2.09
CA GLU A 104 23.58 2.49 2.90
C GLU A 104 23.96 1.18 2.20
N ASP A 105 23.02 0.57 1.47
CA ASP A 105 23.17 -0.72 0.82
C ASP A 105 22.86 -0.63 -0.68
N TRP A 106 23.55 -1.42 -1.47
CA TRP A 106 23.21 -1.66 -2.87
C TRP A 106 22.20 -2.79 -2.97
N ARG A 107 21.17 -2.57 -3.76
CA ARG A 107 20.21 -3.61 -4.10
C ARG A 107 20.54 -4.17 -5.49
N LEU A 108 20.71 -5.49 -5.53
CA LEU A 108 20.89 -6.25 -6.76
C LEU A 108 19.71 -7.20 -6.95
N ASP A 109 19.17 -7.21 -8.15
CA ASP A 109 18.21 -8.24 -8.55
C ASP A 109 19.00 -9.37 -9.22
N LEU A 110 19.06 -10.53 -8.57
CA LEU A 110 19.86 -11.68 -9.01
C LEU A 110 18.96 -12.81 -9.51
N GLU A 111 19.17 -13.27 -10.72
CA GLU A 111 18.59 -14.52 -11.22
C GLU A 111 19.47 -15.66 -10.75
N GLY A 112 19.08 -16.30 -9.64
CA GLY A 112 19.85 -17.38 -9.02
C GLY A 112 19.93 -18.63 -9.92
N GLU A 113 21.07 -19.32 -9.89
CA GLU A 113 21.19 -20.64 -10.52
C GLU A 113 20.50 -21.69 -9.65
N LYS A 114 19.88 -22.68 -10.29
CA LYS A 114 19.19 -23.76 -9.56
C LYS A 114 20.08 -24.37 -8.45
N PRO A 115 19.57 -24.54 -7.24
CA PRO A 115 18.14 -24.56 -6.88
C PRO A 115 17.55 -23.20 -6.47
N TYR A 116 18.37 -22.11 -6.49
CA TYR A 116 17.97 -20.80 -5.98
C TYR A 116 16.96 -20.10 -6.91
N PRO A 117 15.89 -19.49 -6.33
CA PRO A 117 15.00 -18.66 -7.09
C PRO A 117 15.66 -17.32 -7.47
N LYS A 118 14.89 -16.43 -8.11
CA LYS A 118 15.29 -15.03 -8.26
C LYS A 118 15.32 -14.38 -6.87
N LEU A 119 16.43 -13.72 -6.54
CA LEU A 119 16.70 -13.13 -5.22
C LEU A 119 16.83 -11.61 -5.29
N VAL A 120 16.44 -10.95 -4.22
CA VAL A 120 16.84 -9.57 -3.95
C VAL A 120 18.05 -9.62 -3.03
N VAL A 121 19.20 -9.14 -3.52
CA VAL A 121 20.44 -9.15 -2.76
C VAL A 121 20.75 -7.74 -2.29
N TYR A 122 21.00 -7.58 -0.99
CA TYR A 122 21.46 -6.35 -0.38
C TYR A 122 22.93 -6.51 -0.01
N VAL A 123 23.77 -5.58 -0.48
CA VAL A 123 25.21 -5.57 -0.21
C VAL A 123 25.58 -4.20 0.33
N LYS A 124 26.32 -4.14 1.43
CA LYS A 124 26.76 -2.88 2.02
C LYS A 124 27.63 -2.09 1.05
N ALA A 125 27.47 -0.77 1.06
CA ALA A 125 28.24 0.10 0.17
C ALA A 125 29.76 0.03 0.42
N GLU A 126 30.17 -0.20 1.67
CA GLU A 126 31.57 -0.34 2.08
C GLU A 126 32.24 -1.58 1.47
N GLU A 127 31.54 -2.70 1.44
CA GLU A 127 32.05 -3.97 0.87
C GLU A 127 32.17 -3.95 -0.65
N MET A 128 31.36 -3.12 -1.31
CA MET A 128 31.48 -2.85 -2.75
C MET A 128 32.62 -1.86 -3.04
N ALA A 129 33.06 -1.07 -2.06
CA ALA A 129 34.01 0.04 -2.20
C ALA A 129 35.45 -0.33 -1.84
N GLU A 130 35.72 -1.49 -1.22
CA GLU A 130 37.08 -1.87 -0.77
C GLU A 130 38.20 -1.79 -1.84
N GLU A 131 37.83 -1.63 -3.13
CA GLU A 131 38.76 -1.43 -4.24
C GLU A 131 38.42 -0.24 -5.15
N ALA A 132 37.49 0.63 -4.76
CA ALA A 132 36.99 1.72 -5.63
C ALA A 132 36.86 3.05 -4.89
N GLU A 133 37.61 4.04 -5.31
CA GLU A 133 37.63 5.42 -4.76
C GLU A 133 36.33 6.20 -4.90
N SER A 134 35.29 5.65 -5.56
CA SER A 134 33.98 6.31 -5.71
C SER A 134 32.85 5.33 -6.03
N GLN A 135 31.59 5.71 -5.72
CA GLN A 135 30.40 4.98 -6.14
C GLN A 135 30.32 4.70 -7.67
N ALA A 136 30.93 5.59 -8.49
CA ALA A 136 31.01 5.41 -9.93
C ALA A 136 31.94 4.26 -10.33
N ALA A 137 32.99 3.99 -9.57
CA ALA A 137 33.95 2.91 -9.82
C ALA A 137 33.39 1.53 -9.52
N VAL A 138 32.53 1.41 -8.49
CA VAL A 138 31.83 0.15 -8.16
C VAL A 138 30.91 -0.28 -9.31
N VAL A 139 30.22 0.66 -9.94
CA VAL A 139 29.32 0.41 -11.07
C VAL A 139 30.08 -0.05 -12.32
N GLY A 140 31.33 0.40 -12.50
CA GLY A 140 32.22 -0.06 -13.57
C GLY A 140 32.73 -1.48 -13.39
N LYS A 141 32.71 -2.00 -12.14
CA LYS A 141 33.20 -3.35 -11.81
C LYS A 141 32.19 -4.44 -12.20
N TYR A 142 30.88 -4.22 -12.05
CA TYR A 142 29.82 -5.22 -12.30
C TYR A 142 28.86 -4.76 -13.39
N GLY A 143 28.59 -5.61 -14.37
CA GLY A 143 27.72 -5.32 -15.51
C GLY A 143 26.40 -6.09 -15.44
N ILE A 144 25.36 -5.51 -16.06
CA ILE A 144 24.07 -6.21 -16.21
C ILE A 144 24.25 -7.39 -17.17
N GLY A 145 23.87 -8.57 -16.69
CA GLY A 145 24.06 -9.82 -17.42
C GLY A 145 25.27 -10.62 -16.96
N GLU A 146 26.20 -10.02 -16.23
CA GLU A 146 27.35 -10.77 -15.67
C GLU A 146 26.88 -11.79 -14.62
N ARG A 147 27.61 -12.89 -14.55
CA ARG A 147 27.46 -13.90 -13.52
C ARG A 147 28.35 -13.54 -12.34
N ILE A 148 27.76 -13.53 -11.16
CA ILE A 148 28.44 -13.26 -9.89
C ILE A 148 28.24 -14.40 -8.91
N CYS A 149 29.14 -14.48 -7.96
CA CYS A 149 29.05 -15.27 -6.76
C CYS A 149 28.83 -14.32 -5.58
N VAL A 150 27.78 -14.54 -4.80
CA VAL A 150 27.48 -13.80 -3.58
C VAL A 150 27.50 -14.75 -2.42
N ILE A 151 28.21 -14.38 -1.35
CA ILE A 151 28.27 -15.11 -0.08
C ILE A 151 27.54 -14.26 0.95
N GLY A 152 26.62 -14.86 1.71
CA GLY A 152 25.87 -14.15 2.72
C GLY A 152 24.66 -14.93 3.24
N GLU A 153 23.89 -14.31 4.10
CA GLU A 153 22.75 -14.90 4.78
C GLU A 153 21.49 -14.83 3.90
N LEU A 154 20.84 -15.97 3.68
CA LEU A 154 19.53 -16.07 3.02
C LEU A 154 18.41 -15.88 4.03
N LYS A 155 17.39 -15.06 3.66
CA LYS A 155 16.20 -14.83 4.48
C LYS A 155 14.92 -14.90 3.65
N ARG A 156 13.87 -15.42 4.27
CA ARG A 156 12.51 -15.31 3.74
C ARG A 156 12.06 -13.86 3.72
N PHE A 157 11.09 -13.55 2.87
CA PHE A 157 10.38 -12.28 3.01
C PHE A 157 9.47 -12.34 4.23
N ARG A 158 9.44 -11.26 5.00
CA ARG A 158 8.58 -11.19 6.18
C ARG A 158 7.11 -11.30 5.78
N HIS A 159 6.41 -12.24 6.41
CA HIS A 159 4.97 -12.36 6.32
C HIS A 159 4.25 -11.38 7.23
N LEU A 160 2.96 -11.15 6.93
CA LEU A 160 2.09 -10.30 7.74
C LEU A 160 2.03 -10.80 9.19
N GLY A 161 2.46 -9.96 10.13
CA GLY A 161 2.29 -10.17 11.56
C GLY A 161 1.02 -9.50 12.10
N ASN A 162 0.56 -8.42 11.46
CA ASN A 162 -0.47 -7.56 12.02
C ASN A 162 -1.55 -7.18 10.99
N PRO A 163 -2.79 -6.89 11.44
CA PRO A 163 -3.81 -6.30 10.58
C PRO A 163 -3.37 -4.93 10.06
N GLY A 164 -3.50 -4.70 8.75
CA GLY A 164 -3.15 -3.44 8.10
C GLY A 164 -1.69 -3.31 7.66
N GLU A 165 -0.81 -4.18 8.10
CA GLU A 165 0.58 -4.22 7.69
C GLU A 165 0.73 -4.44 6.16
N PHE A 166 1.82 -3.96 5.58
CA PHE A 166 2.13 -4.19 4.17
C PHE A 166 2.72 -5.57 3.96
N ASP A 167 2.16 -6.34 3.04
CA ASP A 167 2.60 -7.70 2.72
C ASP A 167 3.82 -7.68 1.79
N TYR A 168 5.00 -7.66 2.39
CA TYR A 168 6.27 -7.69 1.65
C TYR A 168 6.46 -8.99 0.88
N ALA A 169 6.08 -10.14 1.45
CA ALA A 169 6.18 -11.44 0.80
C ALA A 169 5.31 -11.48 -0.46
N ALA A 170 4.01 -11.14 -0.34
CA ALA A 170 3.12 -11.09 -1.50
C ALA A 170 3.56 -10.06 -2.56
N TYR A 171 4.17 -8.94 -2.14
CA TYR A 171 4.69 -7.94 -3.06
C TYR A 171 5.86 -8.46 -3.90
N TYR A 172 6.85 -9.09 -3.27
CA TYR A 172 8.03 -9.61 -3.97
C TYR A 172 7.73 -10.88 -4.76
N HIS A 173 6.90 -11.78 -4.25
CA HIS A 173 6.45 -12.97 -4.98
C HIS A 173 5.70 -12.61 -6.25
N ALA A 174 4.85 -11.59 -6.22
CA ALA A 174 4.17 -11.09 -7.42
C ALA A 174 5.14 -10.54 -8.49
N GLN A 175 6.36 -10.18 -8.12
CA GLN A 175 7.42 -9.79 -9.03
C GLN A 175 8.34 -10.95 -9.42
N GLY A 176 8.07 -12.15 -8.92
CA GLY A 176 8.80 -13.38 -9.20
C GLY A 176 10.07 -13.57 -8.38
N TYR A 177 10.22 -12.86 -7.25
CA TYR A 177 11.32 -13.11 -6.31
C TYR A 177 10.90 -14.18 -5.30
N GLY A 178 11.81 -15.12 -5.00
CA GLY A 178 11.55 -16.19 -4.04
C GLY A 178 12.14 -15.93 -2.65
N GLY A 179 13.05 -14.96 -2.49
CA GLY A 179 13.67 -14.63 -1.22
C GLY A 179 14.60 -13.42 -1.32
N GLN A 180 15.22 -13.10 -0.20
CA GLN A 180 16.23 -12.05 -0.09
C GLN A 180 17.53 -12.59 0.49
N MET A 181 18.64 -11.89 0.21
CA MET A 181 19.97 -12.25 0.68
C MET A 181 20.71 -10.99 1.15
N TYR A 182 21.35 -11.09 2.29
CA TYR A 182 22.27 -10.08 2.77
C TYR A 182 23.69 -10.56 2.46
N GLY A 183 24.27 -9.98 1.37
CA GLY A 183 25.58 -10.37 0.88
C GLY A 183 26.68 -9.67 1.64
N GLU A 184 27.65 -10.44 2.11
CA GLU A 184 28.86 -9.96 2.78
C GLU A 184 30.05 -9.90 1.81
N VAL A 185 30.11 -10.83 0.86
CA VAL A 185 31.18 -10.88 -0.16
C VAL A 185 30.59 -11.07 -1.54
N MET A 186 31.04 -10.29 -2.51
CA MET A 186 30.65 -10.40 -3.91
C MET A 186 31.87 -10.56 -4.84
N ARG A 187 31.85 -11.56 -5.70
CA ARG A 187 32.94 -11.86 -6.66
C ARG A 187 32.36 -12.11 -8.05
N LYS A 188 33.11 -11.70 -9.08
CA LYS A 188 32.79 -12.07 -10.47
C LYS A 188 33.01 -13.57 -10.66
N ALA A 189 32.03 -14.21 -11.28
CA ALA A 189 32.07 -15.64 -11.61
C ALA A 189 32.08 -15.89 -13.14
N GLY A 190 32.30 -14.83 -13.94
CA GLY A 190 32.32 -14.90 -15.42
C GLY A 190 31.03 -14.38 -16.06
N GLY A 191 30.73 -14.85 -17.27
CA GLY A 191 29.56 -14.42 -18.02
C GLY A 191 29.82 -13.15 -18.87
N SER A 192 28.94 -12.86 -19.80
CA SER A 192 29.02 -11.69 -20.68
C SER A 192 28.01 -10.62 -20.29
N VAL A 193 28.45 -9.39 -20.28
CA VAL A 193 27.58 -8.22 -20.12
C VAL A 193 26.59 -8.16 -21.28
N SER A 194 25.32 -7.89 -21.01
CA SER A 194 24.31 -7.65 -22.04
C SER A 194 24.45 -6.21 -22.58
N PRO A 195 24.94 -5.98 -23.82
CA PRO A 195 25.24 -4.62 -24.29
C PRO A 195 24.05 -3.68 -24.27
N TYR A 196 22.86 -4.19 -24.61
CA TYR A 196 21.62 -3.40 -24.65
C TYR A 196 21.17 -2.95 -23.26
N PHE A 197 21.08 -3.89 -22.31
CA PHE A 197 20.64 -3.56 -20.94
C PHE A 197 21.69 -2.75 -20.20
N GLN A 198 22.98 -3.03 -20.42
CA GLN A 198 24.06 -2.23 -19.87
C GLN A 198 24.08 -0.81 -20.44
N GLY A 199 23.78 -0.65 -21.74
CA GLY A 199 23.65 0.66 -22.38
C GLY A 199 22.51 1.49 -21.76
N ILE A 200 21.33 0.88 -21.52
CA ILE A 200 20.20 1.53 -20.83
C ILE A 200 20.58 1.90 -19.41
N TYR A 201 21.21 0.98 -18.66
CA TYR A 201 21.67 1.23 -17.30
C TYR A 201 22.67 2.38 -17.23
N SER A 202 23.67 2.39 -18.12
CA SER A 202 24.67 3.45 -18.18
C SER A 202 24.05 4.80 -18.53
N LEU A 203 23.05 4.81 -19.44
CA LEU A 203 22.30 6.02 -19.79
C LEU A 203 21.52 6.53 -18.57
N LYS A 204 20.80 5.63 -17.86
CA LYS A 204 20.07 5.98 -16.65
C LYS A 204 21.00 6.59 -15.61
N ARG A 205 22.16 6.01 -15.39
CA ARG A 205 23.16 6.46 -14.43
C ARG A 205 23.70 7.85 -14.79
N ARG A 206 24.14 8.05 -16.04
CA ARG A 206 24.58 9.38 -16.53
C ARG A 206 23.50 10.43 -16.37
N ALA A 207 22.25 10.10 -16.66
CA ALA A 207 21.12 11.01 -16.48
C ALA A 207 20.91 11.35 -15.00
N ALA A 208 21.02 10.38 -14.10
CA ALA A 208 20.95 10.61 -12.66
C ALA A 208 22.07 11.53 -12.17
N ASP A 209 23.31 11.29 -12.60
CA ASP A 209 24.48 12.12 -12.25
C ASP A 209 24.33 13.58 -12.74
N ILE A 210 23.76 13.78 -13.94
CA ILE A 210 23.48 15.12 -14.47
C ILE A 210 22.44 15.83 -13.62
N LEU A 211 21.35 15.15 -13.29
CA LEU A 211 20.29 15.71 -12.42
C LEU A 211 20.84 16.04 -11.02
N GLU A 212 21.65 15.18 -10.44
CA GLU A 212 22.27 15.41 -9.13
C GLU A 212 23.16 16.65 -9.09
N ARG A 213 23.91 16.91 -10.17
CA ARG A 213 24.76 18.11 -10.28
C ARG A 213 23.99 19.41 -10.55
N ILE A 214 22.77 19.33 -11.04
CA ILE A 214 22.01 20.50 -11.50
C ILE A 214 20.85 20.82 -10.59
N CYS A 215 20.12 19.82 -10.08
CA CYS A 215 18.93 19.99 -9.28
C CYS A 215 19.25 20.42 -7.84
N GLU A 216 18.34 21.18 -7.25
CA GLU A 216 18.31 21.38 -5.80
C GLU A 216 17.91 20.07 -5.10
N LYS A 217 18.36 19.88 -3.86
CA LYS A 217 18.12 18.63 -3.10
C LYS A 217 16.62 18.28 -3.00
N GLU A 218 15.78 19.28 -2.79
CA GLU A 218 14.32 19.11 -2.66
C GLU A 218 13.67 18.59 -3.94
N ASP A 219 14.14 19.01 -5.11
CA ASP A 219 13.58 18.65 -6.42
C ASP A 219 14.18 17.36 -7.01
N LEU A 220 15.42 17.06 -6.63
CA LEU A 220 16.20 15.94 -7.21
C LEU A 220 15.41 14.64 -7.20
N GLY A 221 14.88 14.25 -6.05
CA GLY A 221 14.12 13.01 -5.90
C GLY A 221 12.86 12.96 -6.77
N ILE A 222 12.21 14.10 -6.98
CA ILE A 222 11.03 14.20 -7.84
C ILE A 222 11.42 14.03 -9.31
N PHE A 223 12.45 14.77 -9.79
CA PHE A 223 12.91 14.64 -11.18
C PHE A 223 13.44 13.24 -11.49
N GLN A 224 14.23 12.63 -10.59
CA GLN A 224 14.69 11.26 -10.76
C GLN A 224 13.51 10.26 -10.81
N SER A 225 12.50 10.45 -9.95
CA SER A 225 11.30 9.59 -9.96
C SER A 225 10.49 9.71 -11.25
N VAL A 226 10.32 10.93 -11.75
CA VAL A 226 9.47 11.24 -12.92
C VAL A 226 10.16 10.90 -14.23
N VAL A 227 11.45 11.20 -14.35
CA VAL A 227 12.22 11.01 -15.60
C VAL A 227 12.82 9.62 -15.70
N LEU A 228 13.39 9.10 -14.61
CA LEU A 228 14.16 7.86 -14.59
C LEU A 228 13.44 6.69 -13.89
N GLY A 229 12.33 6.96 -13.21
CA GLY A 229 11.63 5.96 -12.40
C GLY A 229 12.38 5.59 -11.11
N ASP A 230 13.39 6.37 -10.72
CA ASP A 230 14.20 6.14 -9.53
C ASP A 230 13.67 6.94 -8.34
N LYS A 231 13.36 6.25 -7.25
CA LYS A 231 12.80 6.84 -6.03
C LYS A 231 13.79 6.84 -4.86
N SER A 232 15.02 6.42 -5.07
CA SER A 232 16.03 6.28 -4.01
C SER A 232 16.36 7.61 -3.33
N SER A 233 16.41 8.71 -4.10
CA SER A 233 16.69 10.05 -3.61
C SER A 233 15.45 10.82 -3.16
N LEU A 234 14.26 10.21 -3.21
CA LEU A 234 13.03 10.90 -2.83
C LEU A 234 12.93 11.02 -1.31
N GLU A 235 12.82 12.26 -0.83
CA GLU A 235 12.62 12.54 0.60
C GLU A 235 11.28 11.99 1.08
N GLU A 236 11.30 11.44 2.31
CA GLU A 236 10.12 10.80 2.88
C GLU A 236 8.98 11.80 3.13
N ASP A 237 9.30 13.02 3.56
CA ASP A 237 8.32 14.06 3.81
C ASP A 237 7.63 14.50 2.51
N THR A 238 8.38 14.65 1.42
CA THR A 238 7.83 14.91 0.09
C THR A 238 6.93 13.76 -0.37
N ARG A 239 7.33 12.52 -0.15
CA ARG A 239 6.52 11.34 -0.48
C ARG A 239 5.21 11.32 0.29
N LYS A 240 5.25 11.58 1.62
CA LYS A 240 4.07 11.66 2.48
C LYS A 240 3.14 12.81 2.07
N LEU A 241 3.71 13.99 1.80
CA LEU A 241 2.95 15.15 1.34
C LEU A 241 2.14 14.84 0.08
N TYR A 242 2.77 14.23 -0.92
CA TYR A 242 2.11 13.85 -2.17
C TYR A 242 1.09 12.71 -1.98
N GLN A 243 1.38 11.76 -1.12
CA GLN A 243 0.47 10.65 -0.80
C GLN A 243 -0.82 11.16 -0.14
N ARG A 244 -0.68 12.00 0.90
CA ARG A 244 -1.82 12.56 1.64
C ARG A 244 -2.68 13.50 0.81
N ASN A 245 -2.13 14.09 -0.24
CA ASN A 245 -2.85 14.91 -1.21
C ASN A 245 -3.38 14.11 -2.42
N GLY A 246 -3.13 12.80 -2.51
CA GLY A 246 -3.62 11.93 -3.58
C GLY A 246 -2.94 12.14 -4.94
N ILE A 247 -1.74 12.71 -4.95
CA ILE A 247 -0.94 12.95 -6.15
C ILE A 247 0.34 12.09 -6.22
N SER A 248 0.48 11.09 -5.35
CA SER A 248 1.64 10.18 -5.34
C SER A 248 1.87 9.45 -6.67
N HIS A 249 0.83 9.31 -7.49
CA HIS A 249 0.95 8.74 -8.84
C HIS A 249 1.82 9.57 -9.79
N LEU A 250 2.07 10.85 -9.48
CA LEU A 250 2.99 11.71 -10.21
C LEU A 250 4.46 11.38 -9.90
N LEU A 251 4.73 10.82 -8.71
CA LEU A 251 6.07 10.36 -8.29
C LEU A 251 6.45 8.99 -8.87
N ALA A 252 5.73 8.52 -9.85
CA ALA A 252 6.02 7.28 -10.54
C ALA A 252 5.87 7.49 -12.05
N VAL A 253 6.68 6.79 -12.83
CA VAL A 253 6.49 6.79 -14.27
C VAL A 253 5.12 6.19 -14.58
N SER A 254 4.21 7.04 -15.01
CA SER A 254 2.81 6.69 -15.27
C SER A 254 2.56 6.42 -16.75
N GLY A 255 1.40 5.85 -17.05
CA GLY A 255 0.95 5.67 -18.43
C GLY A 255 0.87 6.99 -19.19
N LEU A 256 0.61 8.11 -18.51
CA LEU A 256 0.60 9.44 -19.11
C LEU A 256 2.00 9.84 -19.57
N HIS A 257 3.03 9.66 -18.74
CA HIS A 257 4.43 9.98 -19.06
C HIS A 257 4.90 9.19 -20.29
N ILE A 258 4.71 7.86 -20.28
CA ILE A 258 5.09 6.99 -21.39
C ILE A 258 4.35 7.38 -22.68
N SER A 259 3.04 7.63 -22.60
CA SER A 259 2.24 8.02 -23.76
C SER A 259 2.67 9.37 -24.34
N MET A 260 2.96 10.36 -23.46
CA MET A 260 3.42 11.68 -23.88
C MET A 260 4.76 11.60 -24.61
N ILE A 261 5.75 10.93 -24.03
CA ILE A 261 7.07 10.74 -24.65
C ILE A 261 6.93 10.02 -26.00
N SER A 262 6.22 8.88 -25.99
CA SER A 262 6.08 8.03 -27.17
C SER A 262 5.39 8.71 -28.33
N LEU A 263 4.27 9.41 -28.06
CA LEU A 263 3.53 10.13 -29.10
C LEU A 263 4.27 11.38 -29.59
N SER A 264 5.05 12.04 -28.72
CA SER A 264 5.90 13.17 -29.10
C SER A 264 7.03 12.71 -30.03
N VAL A 265 7.69 11.60 -29.70
CA VAL A 265 8.72 10.99 -30.55
C VAL A 265 8.14 10.53 -31.89
N TYR A 266 6.99 9.86 -31.87
CA TYR A 266 6.29 9.47 -33.08
C TYR A 266 5.96 10.69 -33.96
N GLY A 267 5.39 11.75 -33.37
CA GLY A 267 5.07 13.00 -34.04
C GLY A 267 6.33 13.69 -34.62
N PHE A 268 7.43 13.64 -33.89
CA PHE A 268 8.73 14.15 -34.34
C PHE A 268 9.24 13.39 -35.57
N PHE A 269 9.24 12.05 -35.53
CA PHE A 269 9.64 11.24 -36.70
C PHE A 269 8.74 11.47 -37.91
N ARG A 270 7.44 11.66 -37.69
CA ARG A 270 6.52 12.03 -38.79
C ARG A 270 6.82 13.40 -39.38
N LYS A 271 7.23 14.38 -38.58
CA LYS A 271 7.66 15.71 -39.07
C LYS A 271 8.98 15.66 -39.84
N LEU A 272 9.86 14.71 -39.52
CA LEU A 272 11.10 14.45 -40.29
C LEU A 272 10.84 13.71 -41.62
N GLY A 273 9.58 13.43 -41.98
CA GLY A 273 9.22 12.80 -43.26
C GLY A 273 9.23 11.27 -43.22
N LEU A 274 9.49 10.60 -42.10
CA LEU A 274 9.44 9.14 -42.03
C LEU A 274 8.01 8.65 -42.28
N SER A 275 7.89 7.50 -42.93
CA SER A 275 6.59 6.83 -43.15
C SER A 275 5.93 6.46 -41.82
N ILE A 276 4.59 6.22 -41.83
CA ILE A 276 3.85 5.77 -40.63
C ILE A 276 4.50 4.53 -39.99
N GLY A 277 4.93 3.59 -40.83
CA GLY A 277 5.59 2.37 -40.39
C GLY A 277 6.95 2.59 -39.74
N GLN A 278 7.82 3.37 -40.39
CA GLN A 278 9.15 3.68 -39.88
C GLN A 278 9.08 4.48 -38.58
N ALA A 279 8.25 5.53 -38.53
CA ALA A 279 8.01 6.32 -37.33
C ALA A 279 7.44 5.47 -36.20
N GLY A 280 6.50 4.56 -36.53
CA GLY A 280 5.90 3.64 -35.56
C GLY A 280 6.91 2.66 -34.96
N ILE A 281 7.78 2.06 -35.79
CA ILE A 281 8.83 1.14 -35.32
C ILE A 281 9.85 1.87 -34.44
N GLY A 282 10.34 3.04 -34.87
CA GLY A 282 11.30 3.83 -34.11
C GLY A 282 10.75 4.31 -32.77
N ALA A 283 9.51 4.83 -32.77
CA ALA A 283 8.84 5.25 -31.57
C ALA A 283 8.54 4.05 -30.62
N GLY A 284 8.13 2.90 -31.18
CA GLY A 284 7.90 1.67 -30.41
C GLY A 284 9.18 1.17 -29.73
N PHE A 285 10.29 1.15 -30.44
CA PHE A 285 11.59 0.76 -29.88
C PHE A 285 12.00 1.69 -28.72
N LEU A 286 11.91 3.02 -28.90
CA LEU A 286 12.22 3.99 -27.85
C LEU A 286 11.25 3.88 -26.67
N THR A 287 9.97 3.59 -26.92
CA THR A 287 8.98 3.36 -25.88
C THR A 287 9.33 2.14 -25.02
N ILE A 288 9.72 1.03 -25.63
CA ILE A 288 10.14 -0.18 -24.92
C ILE A 288 11.42 0.10 -24.10
N SER A 289 12.42 0.76 -24.72
CA SER A 289 13.66 1.13 -24.04
C SER A 289 13.42 2.04 -22.85
N TYR A 290 12.51 3.01 -22.96
CA TYR A 290 12.13 3.87 -21.85
C TYR A 290 11.35 3.12 -20.75
N GLY A 291 10.50 2.16 -21.13
CA GLY A 291 9.84 1.26 -20.17
C GLY A 291 10.85 0.47 -19.33
N ILE A 292 11.91 -0.05 -19.95
CA ILE A 292 13.01 -0.76 -19.26
C ILE A 292 13.80 0.21 -18.38
N LEU A 293 14.16 1.38 -18.87
CA LEU A 293 14.89 2.41 -18.13
C LEU A 293 14.13 2.82 -16.86
N SER A 294 12.80 2.92 -16.93
CA SER A 294 11.93 3.30 -15.80
C SER A 294 11.65 2.19 -14.80
N GLY A 295 12.26 1.01 -14.93
CA GLY A 295 12.20 -0.08 -13.97
C GLY A 295 11.07 -1.08 -14.15
N ASN A 296 10.45 -1.17 -15.33
CA ASN A 296 9.47 -2.22 -15.70
C ASN A 296 8.29 -2.42 -14.72
N SER A 297 7.81 -1.35 -14.08
CA SER A 297 6.63 -1.46 -13.22
C SER A 297 5.41 -1.95 -14.02
N ALA A 298 4.45 -2.61 -13.36
CA ALA A 298 3.21 -3.09 -13.99
C ALA A 298 2.47 -1.97 -14.76
N SER A 299 2.48 -0.74 -14.22
CA SER A 299 1.92 0.44 -14.87
C SER A 299 2.69 0.85 -16.12
N ALA A 300 4.03 0.77 -16.09
CA ALA A 300 4.89 1.08 -17.24
C ALA A 300 4.71 0.03 -18.34
N ILE A 301 4.76 -1.26 -18.02
CA ILE A 301 4.57 -2.34 -19.00
C ILE A 301 3.21 -2.21 -19.68
N ARG A 302 2.12 -1.98 -18.91
CA ARG A 302 0.79 -1.74 -19.47
C ARG A 302 0.81 -0.60 -20.49
N ALA A 303 1.41 0.54 -20.13
CA ALA A 303 1.46 1.71 -20.99
C ALA A 303 2.26 1.44 -22.27
N VAL A 304 3.42 0.77 -22.16
CA VAL A 304 4.22 0.34 -23.31
C VAL A 304 3.40 -0.53 -24.26
N VAL A 305 2.75 -1.58 -23.73
CA VAL A 305 1.91 -2.48 -24.54
C VAL A 305 0.80 -1.71 -25.25
N MET A 306 0.07 -0.85 -24.53
CA MET A 306 -1.05 -0.08 -25.10
C MET A 306 -0.60 0.92 -26.16
N VAL A 307 0.56 1.57 -25.97
CA VAL A 307 1.14 2.48 -27.00
C VAL A 307 1.60 1.70 -28.21
N CYS A 308 2.28 0.57 -28.03
CA CYS A 308 2.69 -0.28 -29.15
C CYS A 308 1.50 -0.78 -29.96
N LEU A 309 0.40 -1.18 -29.30
CA LEU A 309 -0.84 -1.55 -29.96
C LEU A 309 -1.46 -0.39 -30.73
N ARG A 310 -1.41 0.84 -30.20
CA ARG A 310 -1.87 2.03 -30.90
C ARG A 310 -1.05 2.31 -32.16
N LEU A 311 0.28 2.31 -32.04
CA LEU A 311 1.18 2.52 -33.19
C LEU A 311 0.99 1.43 -34.26
N THR A 312 0.73 0.20 -33.83
CA THR A 312 0.42 -0.92 -34.73
C THR A 312 -0.93 -0.73 -35.42
N ALA A 313 -1.97 -0.30 -34.70
CA ALA A 313 -3.28 0.00 -35.27
C ALA A 313 -3.18 1.12 -36.31
N ASP A 314 -2.44 2.20 -36.02
CA ASP A 314 -2.21 3.31 -36.93
C ASP A 314 -1.50 2.83 -38.21
N ARG A 315 -0.50 1.94 -38.12
CA ARG A 315 0.23 1.35 -39.25
C ARG A 315 -0.68 0.54 -40.20
N PHE A 316 -1.61 -0.23 -39.62
CA PHE A 316 -2.52 -1.09 -40.38
C PHE A 316 -3.86 -0.44 -40.72
N GLY A 317 -4.00 0.86 -40.46
CA GLY A 317 -5.27 1.60 -40.70
C GLY A 317 -6.45 1.06 -39.91
N ARG A 318 -6.19 0.48 -38.72
CA ARG A 318 -7.22 -0.05 -37.82
C ARG A 318 -7.58 0.94 -36.73
N THR A 319 -8.82 0.90 -36.27
CA THR A 319 -9.27 1.70 -35.14
C THR A 319 -8.70 1.15 -33.83
N TYR A 320 -8.11 2.03 -33.03
CA TYR A 320 -7.64 1.69 -31.70
C TYR A 320 -8.79 1.70 -30.69
N ASP A 321 -9.05 0.58 -30.02
CA ASP A 321 -10.02 0.47 -28.93
C ASP A 321 -9.30 0.36 -27.58
N LEU A 322 -9.53 1.34 -26.70
CA LEU A 322 -8.87 1.48 -25.40
C LEU A 322 -9.06 0.26 -24.50
N LEU A 323 -10.29 -0.26 -24.40
CA LEU A 323 -10.60 -1.39 -23.52
C LEU A 323 -10.05 -2.71 -24.06
N SER A 324 -10.03 -2.91 -25.37
CA SER A 324 -9.40 -4.10 -25.97
C SER A 324 -7.88 -4.08 -25.81
N ALA A 325 -7.24 -2.92 -25.95
CA ALA A 325 -5.80 -2.77 -25.71
C ALA A 325 -5.46 -3.00 -24.23
N MET A 326 -6.30 -2.48 -23.32
CA MET A 326 -6.18 -2.76 -21.88
C MET A 326 -6.30 -4.26 -21.58
N ALA A 327 -7.25 -4.96 -22.21
CA ALA A 327 -7.44 -6.40 -22.04
C ALA A 327 -6.21 -7.21 -22.47
N VAL A 328 -5.60 -6.86 -23.61
CA VAL A 328 -4.34 -7.49 -24.04
C VAL A 328 -3.22 -7.25 -23.04
N ALA A 329 -3.06 -6.01 -22.56
CA ALA A 329 -2.04 -5.69 -21.56
C ALA A 329 -2.27 -6.45 -20.24
N ALA A 330 -3.52 -6.58 -19.79
CA ALA A 330 -3.88 -7.36 -18.61
C ALA A 330 -3.51 -8.84 -18.78
N LEU A 331 -3.92 -9.46 -19.90
CA LEU A 331 -3.61 -10.87 -20.18
C LEU A 331 -2.10 -11.13 -20.22
N LEU A 332 -1.32 -10.27 -20.89
CA LEU A 332 0.13 -10.42 -20.95
C LEU A 332 0.79 -10.36 -19.57
N LEU A 333 0.34 -9.45 -18.70
CA LEU A 333 0.88 -9.32 -17.34
C LEU A 333 0.46 -10.48 -16.46
N LEU A 334 -0.83 -10.86 -16.47
CA LEU A 334 -1.37 -11.88 -15.59
C LEU A 334 -0.98 -13.32 -16.00
N VAL A 335 -0.80 -13.58 -17.29
CA VAL A 335 -0.22 -14.85 -17.74
C VAL A 335 1.22 -15.02 -17.25
N LYS A 336 1.99 -13.91 -17.22
CA LYS A 336 3.36 -13.91 -16.69
C LYS A 336 3.37 -14.08 -15.17
N SER A 337 2.59 -13.30 -14.45
CA SER A 337 2.46 -13.35 -12.99
C SER A 337 1.03 -13.06 -12.53
N PRO A 338 0.23 -14.10 -12.25
CA PRO A 338 -1.14 -13.97 -11.74
C PRO A 338 -1.25 -13.19 -10.44
N LEU A 339 -0.24 -13.26 -9.57
CA LEU A 339 -0.21 -12.56 -8.28
C LEU A 339 -0.26 -11.03 -8.42
N LEU A 340 0.11 -10.48 -9.58
CA LEU A 340 -0.02 -9.04 -9.86
C LEU A 340 -1.45 -8.53 -9.75
N LEU A 341 -2.47 -9.37 -9.99
CA LEU A 341 -3.87 -9.00 -9.86
C LEU A 341 -4.21 -8.43 -8.47
N PHE A 342 -3.53 -8.93 -7.43
CA PHE A 342 -3.76 -8.55 -6.03
C PHE A 342 -2.92 -7.36 -5.58
N GLN A 343 -2.06 -6.83 -6.46
CA GLN A 343 -1.22 -5.67 -6.16
C GLN A 343 -1.97 -4.35 -6.42
N ALA A 344 -1.85 -3.41 -5.47
CA ALA A 344 -2.47 -2.08 -5.58
C ALA A 344 -2.09 -1.35 -6.88
N SER A 345 -0.82 -1.47 -7.30
CA SER A 345 -0.31 -0.84 -8.53
C SER A 345 -1.00 -1.31 -9.79
N PHE A 346 -1.29 -2.62 -9.89
CA PHE A 346 -2.07 -3.19 -10.98
C PHE A 346 -3.53 -2.71 -10.92
N GLN A 347 -4.18 -2.89 -9.77
CA GLN A 347 -5.60 -2.57 -9.59
C GLN A 347 -5.91 -1.09 -9.85
N LEU A 348 -5.11 -0.17 -9.31
CA LEU A 348 -5.28 1.27 -9.54
C LEU A 348 -5.05 1.65 -10.99
N SER A 349 -4.01 1.07 -11.60
CA SER A 349 -3.62 1.39 -12.97
C SER A 349 -4.66 0.93 -14.00
N PHE A 350 -5.19 -0.27 -13.85
CA PHE A 350 -6.25 -0.81 -14.70
C PHE A 350 -7.62 -0.24 -14.34
N GLY A 351 -7.88 0.00 -13.06
CA GLY A 351 -9.10 0.66 -12.57
C GLY A 351 -9.26 2.06 -13.15
N ALA A 352 -8.19 2.84 -13.25
CA ALA A 352 -8.24 4.17 -13.87
C ALA A 352 -8.65 4.12 -15.35
N ILE A 353 -8.13 3.13 -16.13
CA ILE A 353 -8.53 2.97 -17.53
C ILE A 353 -9.98 2.48 -17.65
N MET A 354 -10.41 1.59 -16.76
CA MET A 354 -11.82 1.18 -16.67
C MET A 354 -12.72 2.38 -16.37
N GLY A 355 -12.28 3.27 -15.47
CA GLY A 355 -12.97 4.52 -15.20
C GLY A 355 -13.16 5.36 -16.48
N ILE A 356 -12.10 5.59 -17.25
CA ILE A 356 -12.15 6.37 -18.49
C ILE A 356 -12.90 5.62 -19.60
N GLY A 357 -12.69 4.33 -19.76
CA GLY A 357 -13.21 3.57 -20.90
C GLY A 357 -14.64 3.05 -20.74
N ALA A 358 -15.09 2.83 -19.50
CA ALA A 358 -16.42 2.28 -19.21
C ALA A 358 -17.30 3.24 -18.41
N VAL A 359 -16.79 3.83 -17.31
CA VAL A 359 -17.61 4.68 -16.43
C VAL A 359 -17.84 6.06 -17.02
N LEU A 360 -16.79 6.71 -17.55
CA LEU A 360 -16.90 8.08 -18.10
C LEU A 360 -17.95 8.23 -19.19
N PRO A 361 -18.06 7.35 -20.22
CA PRO A 361 -19.10 7.49 -21.24
C PRO A 361 -20.52 7.47 -20.65
N MET A 362 -20.74 6.65 -19.62
CA MET A 362 -22.03 6.57 -18.95
C MET A 362 -22.35 7.83 -18.13
N LEU A 363 -21.33 8.39 -17.43
CA LEU A 363 -21.48 9.66 -16.72
C LEU A 363 -21.71 10.83 -17.68
N GLN A 364 -21.05 10.87 -18.83
CA GLN A 364 -21.27 11.88 -19.86
C GLN A 364 -22.70 11.80 -20.39
N ALA A 365 -23.18 10.60 -20.73
CA ALA A 365 -24.56 10.39 -21.13
C ALA A 365 -25.57 10.82 -20.04
N TRP A 366 -25.24 10.58 -18.76
CA TRP A 366 -26.08 11.05 -17.64
C TRP A 366 -26.23 12.57 -17.60
N VAL A 367 -25.15 13.31 -17.83
CA VAL A 367 -25.15 14.79 -17.79
C VAL A 367 -25.71 15.41 -19.07
N GLU A 368 -25.57 14.78 -20.25
CA GLU A 368 -26.05 15.30 -21.54
C GLU A 368 -27.58 15.23 -21.69
N VAL A 369 -28.22 14.22 -21.14
CA VAL A 369 -29.70 14.09 -21.14
C VAL A 369 -30.40 15.27 -20.42
N GLY A 370 -29.70 15.93 -19.49
CA GLY A 370 -30.23 17.09 -18.76
C GLY A 370 -30.14 18.43 -19.51
N ARG A 371 -29.63 18.48 -20.75
CA ARG A 371 -29.50 19.72 -21.49
C ARG A 371 -30.67 19.91 -22.48
N PRO A 372 -31.57 20.88 -22.27
CA PRO A 372 -32.56 21.23 -23.26
C PRO A 372 -31.86 21.80 -24.51
N GLY A 373 -32.02 21.19 -25.68
CA GLY A 373 -31.62 21.77 -26.96
C GLY A 373 -30.33 21.22 -27.59
N ALA A 374 -29.91 19.97 -27.35
CA ALA A 374 -28.83 19.34 -28.09
C ALA A 374 -29.17 18.88 -29.52
N GLY A 375 -30.42 19.06 -29.93
CA GLY A 375 -30.90 18.83 -31.31
C GLY A 375 -30.94 20.14 -32.13
N HIS A 376 -30.14 20.21 -33.20
CA HIS A 376 -30.03 21.27 -34.19
C HIS A 376 -29.39 22.60 -33.72
N THR A 377 -28.08 22.67 -33.79
CA THR A 377 -27.35 23.94 -33.87
C THR A 377 -27.51 24.53 -35.26
N VAL A 378 -28.49 25.43 -35.40
CA VAL A 378 -28.53 26.39 -36.52
C VAL A 378 -27.29 27.26 -36.43
N LYS A 379 -26.40 27.18 -37.42
CA LYS A 379 -25.23 28.04 -37.54
C LYS A 379 -25.65 29.48 -37.75
N ILE A 380 -25.78 30.27 -36.69
CA ILE A 380 -25.92 31.71 -36.77
C ILE A 380 -24.51 32.31 -36.78
N LYS A 381 -24.06 32.87 -37.88
CA LYS A 381 -22.85 33.68 -38.00
C LYS A 381 -22.95 34.87 -37.04
N GLY A 382 -22.00 34.98 -36.09
CA GLY A 382 -21.85 36.21 -35.31
C GLY A 382 -21.45 36.09 -33.83
N ILE A 383 -21.09 34.90 -33.26
CA ILE A 383 -20.77 34.79 -31.84
C ILE A 383 -19.54 33.88 -31.59
N GLU A 384 -18.37 34.28 -32.10
CA GLU A 384 -17.11 33.55 -31.83
C GLU A 384 -16.72 33.49 -30.34
N GLY A 385 -16.99 34.55 -29.59
CA GLY A 385 -16.70 34.63 -28.17
C GLY A 385 -17.56 33.70 -27.30
N LYS A 386 -18.83 33.54 -27.62
CA LYS A 386 -19.78 32.65 -26.89
C LYS A 386 -19.46 31.19 -27.14
N GLN A 387 -19.08 30.82 -28.37
CA GLN A 387 -18.66 29.47 -28.72
C GLN A 387 -17.31 29.07 -28.09
N ARG A 388 -16.33 29.99 -27.94
CA ARG A 388 -15.07 29.78 -27.24
C ARG A 388 -15.31 29.55 -25.74
N ARG A 389 -16.23 30.31 -25.14
CA ARG A 389 -16.59 30.17 -23.72
C ARG A 389 -17.31 28.85 -23.46
N GLU A 390 -18.24 28.46 -24.30
CA GLU A 390 -18.95 27.16 -24.20
C GLU A 390 -17.99 25.97 -24.40
N LYS A 391 -17.04 26.04 -25.33
CA LYS A 391 -16.00 25.01 -25.52
C LYS A 391 -15.10 24.86 -24.27
N ARG A 392 -14.74 25.97 -23.61
CA ARG A 392 -13.93 25.92 -22.37
C ARG A 392 -14.70 25.29 -21.22
N TRP A 393 -15.96 25.67 -21.01
CA TRP A 393 -16.79 25.08 -19.96
C TRP A 393 -17.08 23.59 -20.18
N LYS A 394 -17.29 23.19 -21.44
CA LYS A 394 -17.40 21.76 -21.81
C LYS A 394 -16.09 21.00 -21.49
N GLY A 395 -14.95 21.61 -21.76
CA GLY A 395 -13.63 21.02 -21.45
C GLY A 395 -13.44 20.79 -19.95
N ILE A 396 -13.74 21.79 -19.12
CA ILE A 396 -13.65 21.68 -17.64
C ILE A 396 -14.64 20.62 -17.11
N GLY A 397 -15.89 20.64 -17.60
CA GLY A 397 -16.89 19.64 -17.23
C GLY A 397 -16.46 18.21 -17.54
N ASN A 398 -15.88 17.99 -18.72
CA ASN A 398 -15.35 16.67 -19.09
C ASN A 398 -14.13 16.26 -18.24
N ALA A 399 -13.27 17.18 -17.85
CA ALA A 399 -12.14 16.89 -16.96
C ALA A 399 -12.62 16.49 -15.56
N VAL A 400 -13.64 17.19 -15.03
CA VAL A 400 -14.28 16.84 -13.73
C VAL A 400 -14.93 15.46 -13.81
N LEU A 401 -15.72 15.18 -14.86
CA LEU A 401 -16.36 13.87 -15.06
C LEU A 401 -15.34 12.75 -15.22
N SER A 402 -14.22 13.01 -15.91
CA SER A 402 -13.13 12.04 -16.04
C SER A 402 -12.49 11.74 -14.68
N GLY A 403 -12.21 12.77 -13.87
CA GLY A 403 -11.71 12.61 -12.51
C GLY A 403 -12.67 11.79 -11.65
N LEU A 404 -13.96 12.09 -11.69
CA LEU A 404 -15.01 11.37 -10.96
C LEU A 404 -15.11 9.90 -11.41
N ALA A 405 -15.06 9.65 -12.72
CA ALA A 405 -15.11 8.29 -13.27
C ALA A 405 -13.92 7.44 -12.80
N ILE A 406 -12.72 8.03 -12.78
CA ILE A 406 -11.52 7.37 -12.24
C ILE A 406 -11.69 7.10 -10.74
N GLN A 407 -12.19 8.07 -9.97
CA GLN A 407 -12.40 7.92 -8.53
C GLN A 407 -13.42 6.83 -8.22
N ILE A 408 -14.56 6.79 -8.88
CA ILE A 408 -15.56 5.72 -8.71
C ILE A 408 -14.93 4.34 -8.93
N ALA A 409 -14.10 4.19 -9.95
CA ALA A 409 -13.47 2.91 -10.27
C ALA A 409 -12.33 2.55 -9.30
N THR A 410 -11.60 3.53 -8.76
CA THR A 410 -10.40 3.28 -7.94
C THR A 410 -10.63 3.43 -6.44
N PHE A 411 -11.71 4.07 -6.01
CA PHE A 411 -12.01 4.33 -4.60
C PHE A 411 -11.98 3.09 -3.70
N PRO A 412 -12.65 1.95 -4.05
CA PRO A 412 -12.60 0.76 -3.21
C PRO A 412 -11.17 0.17 -3.07
N VAL A 413 -10.35 0.31 -4.11
CA VAL A 413 -8.96 -0.13 -4.10
C VAL A 413 -8.12 0.77 -3.18
N ILE A 414 -8.33 2.09 -3.25
CA ILE A 414 -7.66 3.06 -2.37
C ILE A 414 -8.03 2.77 -0.91
N ALA A 415 -9.31 2.61 -0.60
CA ALA A 415 -9.78 2.30 0.74
C ALA A 415 -9.20 0.97 1.27
N TYR A 416 -9.09 -0.05 0.43
CA TYR A 416 -8.60 -1.37 0.84
C TYR A 416 -7.09 -1.42 1.11
N HIS A 417 -6.27 -0.71 0.31
CA HIS A 417 -4.82 -0.78 0.39
C HIS A 417 -4.17 0.36 1.18
N PHE A 418 -4.79 1.55 1.18
CA PHE A 418 -4.21 2.74 1.82
C PHE A 418 -4.98 3.19 3.06
N PHE A 419 -6.22 2.71 3.26
CA PHE A 419 -7.06 2.97 4.44
C PHE A 419 -7.48 4.43 4.63
N GLU A 420 -6.97 5.33 3.80
CA GLU A 420 -7.24 6.76 3.83
C GLU A 420 -7.58 7.28 2.43
N TYR A 421 -8.35 8.36 2.39
CA TYR A 421 -8.76 8.98 1.15
C TYR A 421 -8.57 10.50 1.21
N PRO A 422 -7.77 11.08 0.32
CA PRO A 422 -7.59 12.52 0.21
C PRO A 422 -8.82 13.15 -0.46
N VAL A 423 -9.65 13.81 0.36
CA VAL A 423 -10.98 14.31 -0.07
C VAL A 423 -10.88 15.33 -1.21
N TYR A 424 -9.87 16.19 -1.14
CA TYR A 424 -9.66 17.24 -2.14
C TYR A 424 -8.80 16.84 -3.33
N SER A 425 -8.40 15.57 -3.42
CA SER A 425 -7.51 15.06 -4.47
C SER A 425 -8.03 15.31 -5.89
N MET A 426 -9.35 15.26 -6.10
CA MET A 426 -9.93 15.53 -7.41
C MET A 426 -9.70 16.97 -7.88
N LEU A 427 -9.87 17.94 -6.98
CA LEU A 427 -9.62 19.36 -7.27
C LEU A 427 -8.13 19.62 -7.49
N LEU A 428 -7.29 19.03 -6.63
CA LEU A 428 -5.84 19.19 -6.75
C LEU A 428 -5.33 18.58 -8.06
N ASN A 429 -5.79 17.40 -8.44
CA ASN A 429 -5.41 16.75 -9.71
C ASN A 429 -5.83 17.57 -10.94
N LEU A 430 -6.97 18.25 -10.89
CA LEU A 430 -7.39 19.15 -11.96
C LEU A 430 -6.42 20.32 -12.17
N LEU A 431 -5.78 20.79 -11.09
CA LEU A 431 -4.79 21.85 -11.13
C LEU A 431 -3.39 21.34 -11.52
N VAL A 432 -2.98 20.17 -11.01
CA VAL A 432 -1.60 19.68 -11.07
C VAL A 432 -1.32 18.91 -12.38
N ILE A 433 -2.24 18.04 -12.82
CA ILE A 433 -2.01 17.19 -14.01
C ILE A 433 -1.67 17.98 -15.29
N PRO A 434 -2.28 19.14 -15.60
CA PRO A 434 -1.95 19.89 -16.81
C PRO A 434 -0.48 20.35 -16.89
N PHE A 435 0.16 20.63 -15.77
CA PHE A 435 1.54 21.13 -15.72
C PHE A 435 2.58 20.02 -15.63
N MET A 436 2.15 18.77 -15.38
CA MET A 436 3.08 17.63 -15.23
C MET A 436 3.92 17.37 -16.48
N GLY A 437 3.33 17.63 -17.65
CA GLY A 437 4.07 17.58 -18.92
C GLY A 437 5.26 18.54 -18.97
N GLY A 438 5.13 19.71 -18.35
CA GLY A 438 6.20 20.70 -18.22
C GLY A 438 7.36 20.20 -17.36
N VAL A 439 7.05 19.57 -16.22
CA VAL A 439 8.07 18.96 -15.34
C VAL A 439 8.82 17.86 -16.09
N LEU A 440 8.11 16.96 -16.77
CA LEU A 440 8.72 15.87 -17.52
C LEU A 440 9.63 16.39 -18.66
N ILE A 441 9.13 17.35 -19.45
CA ILE A 441 9.88 17.92 -20.56
C ILE A 441 11.12 18.67 -20.07
N SER A 442 10.99 19.48 -19.02
CA SER A 442 12.13 20.23 -18.45
C SER A 442 13.20 19.29 -17.89
N GLY A 443 12.82 18.19 -17.24
CA GLY A 443 13.75 17.17 -16.76
C GLY A 443 14.47 16.43 -17.91
N ILE A 444 13.75 16.03 -18.97
CA ILE A 444 14.35 15.40 -20.16
C ILE A 444 15.30 16.38 -20.86
N LEU A 445 14.91 17.63 -21.05
CA LEU A 445 15.75 18.66 -21.66
C LEU A 445 16.99 18.92 -20.79
N CYS A 446 16.84 19.00 -19.46
CA CYS A 446 17.96 19.13 -18.54
C CYS A 446 19.00 18.02 -18.75
N VAL A 447 18.56 16.77 -18.81
CA VAL A 447 19.47 15.63 -19.08
C VAL A 447 20.13 15.75 -20.46
N ALA A 448 19.37 16.11 -21.49
CA ALA A 448 19.87 16.19 -22.86
C ALA A 448 20.93 17.28 -23.05
N VAL A 449 20.69 18.48 -22.51
CA VAL A 449 21.63 19.61 -22.69
C VAL A 449 22.63 19.75 -21.54
N GLY A 450 22.27 19.25 -20.34
CA GLY A 450 23.14 19.31 -19.15
C GLY A 450 24.40 18.46 -19.28
N GLY A 451 24.35 17.39 -20.11
CA GLY A 451 25.54 16.61 -20.47
C GLY A 451 26.58 17.38 -21.30
N CYS A 452 26.17 18.46 -21.98
CA CYS A 452 27.07 19.33 -22.73
C CYS A 452 27.44 20.60 -21.93
N SER A 453 26.49 21.15 -21.19
CA SER A 453 26.67 22.38 -20.40
C SER A 453 25.76 22.38 -19.18
N LEU A 454 26.35 22.43 -17.98
CA LEU A 454 25.60 22.51 -16.73
C LEU A 454 24.74 23.78 -16.64
N LEU A 455 25.20 24.89 -17.23
CA LEU A 455 24.45 26.14 -17.25
C LEU A 455 23.18 26.00 -18.10
N CYS A 456 23.28 25.40 -19.29
CA CYS A 456 22.12 25.12 -20.15
C CYS A 456 21.16 24.15 -19.47
N GLY A 457 21.68 23.16 -18.74
CA GLY A 457 20.88 22.25 -17.93
C GLY A 457 20.09 22.97 -16.83
N ARG A 458 20.70 23.92 -16.11
CA ARG A 458 20.02 24.73 -15.08
C ARG A 458 18.90 25.58 -15.67
N VAL A 459 19.12 26.20 -16.82
CA VAL A 459 18.07 26.96 -17.50
C VAL A 459 16.91 26.04 -17.93
N ALA A 460 17.23 24.86 -18.49
CA ALA A 460 16.24 23.92 -18.97
C ALA A 460 15.34 23.37 -17.83
N ILE A 461 15.89 23.14 -16.63
CA ILE A 461 15.14 22.59 -15.50
C ILE A 461 14.32 23.65 -14.76
N GLY A 462 14.66 24.95 -14.88
CA GLY A 462 14.05 26.05 -14.14
C GLY A 462 12.53 26.08 -14.26
N GLY A 463 11.97 25.83 -15.46
CA GLY A 463 10.52 25.77 -15.65
C GLY A 463 9.84 24.65 -14.83
N GLY A 464 10.49 23.51 -14.75
CA GLY A 464 10.02 22.39 -13.92
C GLY A 464 10.12 22.68 -12.42
N HIS A 465 11.22 23.30 -11.99
CA HIS A 465 11.39 23.72 -10.60
C HIS A 465 10.22 24.59 -10.10
N TYR A 466 9.88 25.67 -10.83
CA TYR A 466 8.76 26.53 -10.43
C TYR A 466 7.41 25.80 -10.41
N VAL A 467 7.21 24.81 -11.29
CA VAL A 467 6.00 23.96 -11.24
C VAL A 467 6.01 23.09 -9.97
N LEU A 468 7.16 22.55 -9.55
CA LEU A 468 7.26 21.76 -8.32
C LEU A 468 7.05 22.63 -7.07
N VAL A 469 7.57 23.87 -7.05
CA VAL A 469 7.27 24.85 -6.00
C VAL A 469 5.78 25.13 -5.91
N LEU A 470 5.11 25.34 -7.06
CA LEU A 470 3.65 25.49 -7.10
C LEU A 470 2.93 24.28 -6.53
N TYR A 471 3.37 23.05 -6.86
CA TYR A 471 2.78 21.83 -6.33
C TYR A 471 2.92 21.73 -4.82
N ARG A 472 4.09 22.06 -4.27
CA ARG A 472 4.33 22.09 -2.82
C ARG A 472 3.38 23.07 -2.14
N ILE A 473 3.27 24.30 -2.63
CA ILE A 473 2.37 25.33 -2.08
C ILE A 473 0.91 24.85 -2.13
N LEU A 474 0.47 24.27 -3.24
CA LEU A 474 -0.89 23.74 -3.37
C LEU A 474 -1.12 22.60 -2.37
N CYS A 475 -0.21 21.62 -2.29
CA CYS A 475 -0.33 20.50 -1.37
C CYS A 475 -0.42 20.95 0.09
N GLU A 476 0.46 21.84 0.53
CA GLU A 476 0.45 22.39 1.89
C GLU A 476 -0.83 23.17 2.18
N SER A 477 -1.33 23.92 1.19
CA SER A 477 -2.58 24.68 1.32
C SER A 477 -3.80 23.76 1.44
N PHE A 478 -3.87 22.73 0.60
CA PHE A 478 -4.99 21.77 0.63
C PHE A 478 -4.96 20.89 1.89
N GLN A 479 -3.78 20.58 2.41
CA GLN A 479 -3.62 19.79 3.64
C GLN A 479 -4.15 20.52 4.88
N LYS A 480 -4.10 21.86 4.89
CA LYS A 480 -4.64 22.71 5.97
C LYS A 480 -6.17 22.80 5.96
N LEU A 481 -6.84 22.36 4.89
CA LEU A 481 -8.29 22.39 4.82
C LEU A 481 -8.91 21.36 5.77
N PRO A 482 -10.07 21.66 6.38
CA PRO A 482 -10.73 20.75 7.29
C PRO A 482 -11.13 19.46 6.58
N GLY A 483 -10.82 18.30 7.18
CA GLY A 483 -11.14 17.01 6.59
C GLY A 483 -10.35 16.67 5.32
N ALA A 484 -9.14 17.22 5.15
CA ALA A 484 -8.30 16.98 3.97
C ALA A 484 -8.06 15.50 3.70
N VAL A 485 -7.87 14.72 4.75
CA VAL A 485 -7.71 13.26 4.67
C VAL A 485 -8.79 12.57 5.50
N TRP A 486 -9.52 11.69 4.88
CA TRP A 486 -10.51 10.84 5.55
C TRP A 486 -9.92 9.44 5.77
N VAL A 487 -9.74 9.04 7.02
CA VAL A 487 -9.32 7.69 7.40
C VAL A 487 -10.55 6.77 7.33
N ILE A 488 -10.68 6.09 6.19
CA ILE A 488 -11.83 5.22 5.89
C ILE A 488 -11.73 3.89 6.64
N GLY A 489 -10.50 3.37 6.82
CA GLY A 489 -10.26 2.01 7.26
C GLY A 489 -10.31 0.98 6.12
N ARG A 490 -10.05 -0.28 6.45
CA ARG A 490 -10.05 -1.39 5.49
C ARG A 490 -11.45 -1.96 5.30
N PRO A 491 -12.12 -1.75 4.14
CA PRO A 491 -13.43 -2.35 3.89
C PRO A 491 -13.33 -3.87 3.78
N LYS A 492 -14.37 -4.56 4.19
CA LYS A 492 -14.48 -6.01 4.00
C LYS A 492 -14.78 -6.32 2.54
N MET A 493 -14.33 -7.47 2.03
CA MET A 493 -14.51 -7.85 0.63
C MET A 493 -15.98 -7.83 0.17
N TRP A 494 -16.93 -8.23 1.04
CA TRP A 494 -18.35 -8.16 0.69
C TRP A 494 -18.86 -6.70 0.50
N GLN A 495 -18.30 -5.71 1.25
CA GLN A 495 -18.64 -4.30 1.07
C GLN A 495 -18.15 -3.81 -0.31
N ILE A 496 -16.96 -4.21 -0.70
CA ILE A 496 -16.42 -3.92 -2.05
C ILE A 496 -17.31 -4.56 -3.12
N GLY A 497 -17.71 -5.81 -2.93
CA GLY A 497 -18.63 -6.50 -3.84
C GLY A 497 -19.96 -5.75 -4.01
N VAL A 498 -20.58 -5.34 -2.91
CA VAL A 498 -21.83 -4.55 -2.94
C VAL A 498 -21.60 -3.20 -3.61
N TYR A 499 -20.49 -2.51 -3.34
CA TYR A 499 -20.14 -1.25 -4.00
C TYR A 499 -20.08 -1.40 -5.52
N VAL A 500 -19.35 -2.42 -6.00
CA VAL A 500 -19.20 -2.70 -7.44
C VAL A 500 -20.55 -3.06 -8.08
N CYS A 501 -21.35 -3.90 -7.41
CA CYS A 501 -22.71 -4.25 -7.88
C CYS A 501 -23.62 -3.03 -7.93
N LEU A 502 -23.62 -2.18 -6.90
CA LEU A 502 -24.41 -0.96 -6.85
C LEU A 502 -24.10 -0.05 -8.06
N TRP A 503 -22.83 0.25 -8.30
CA TRP A 503 -22.43 1.05 -9.45
C TRP A 503 -22.71 0.37 -10.78
N GLY A 504 -22.56 -0.95 -10.87
CA GLY A 504 -22.94 -1.74 -12.03
C GLY A 504 -24.45 -1.62 -12.36
N VAL A 505 -25.30 -1.70 -11.35
CA VAL A 505 -26.76 -1.52 -11.49
C VAL A 505 -27.10 -0.08 -11.85
N VAL A 506 -26.55 0.92 -11.14
CA VAL A 506 -26.81 2.33 -11.39
C VAL A 506 -26.44 2.72 -12.82
N LEU A 507 -25.25 2.33 -13.27
CA LEU A 507 -24.78 2.61 -14.62
C LEU A 507 -25.53 1.79 -15.68
N GLY A 508 -25.83 0.52 -15.41
CA GLY A 508 -26.52 -0.39 -16.33
C GLY A 508 -27.99 0.01 -16.55
N VAL A 509 -28.72 0.34 -15.49
CA VAL A 509 -30.11 0.82 -15.59
C VAL A 509 -30.17 2.12 -16.40
N LYS A 510 -29.25 3.05 -16.15
CA LYS A 510 -29.21 4.31 -16.90
C LYS A 510 -28.89 4.07 -18.38
N TRP A 511 -27.96 3.16 -18.68
CA TRP A 511 -27.65 2.80 -20.07
C TRP A 511 -28.87 2.20 -20.79
N LEU A 512 -29.61 1.29 -20.15
CA LEU A 512 -30.82 0.68 -20.72
C LEU A 512 -31.92 1.70 -20.97
N LEU A 513 -32.06 2.68 -20.04
CA LEU A 513 -33.07 3.76 -20.20
C LEU A 513 -32.73 4.67 -21.40
N LEU A 514 -31.44 4.93 -21.63
CA LEU A 514 -30.98 5.75 -22.77
C LEU A 514 -31.17 5.02 -24.11
N GLU A 515 -30.89 3.70 -24.16
CA GLU A 515 -31.06 2.88 -25.37
C GLU A 515 -32.55 2.81 -25.81
N LYS A 516 -33.48 2.82 -24.86
CA LYS A 516 -34.92 2.87 -25.15
C LYS A 516 -35.40 4.25 -25.61
N GLU A 517 -34.78 5.35 -25.15
CA GLU A 517 -35.10 6.71 -25.57
C GLU A 517 -34.73 6.95 -27.06
N ASP A 518 -33.70 6.26 -27.57
CA ASP A 518 -33.33 6.35 -29.00
C ASP A 518 -34.29 5.56 -29.93
N GLU A 519 -35.07 4.60 -29.42
CA GLU A 519 -36.07 3.84 -30.20
C GLU A 519 -37.48 4.45 -30.19
N GLU A 520 -37.82 5.33 -29.24
CA GLU A 520 -39.13 5.94 -29.08
C GLU A 520 -39.04 7.46 -29.21
N GLU A 521 -39.27 8.01 -30.42
CA GLU A 521 -39.43 9.48 -30.66
C GLU A 521 -40.60 10.12 -29.91
N GLY A 522 -41.31 9.41 -29.03
CA GLY A 522 -42.62 9.77 -28.49
C GLY A 522 -42.70 10.15 -27.00
N LEU A 523 -41.72 9.94 -26.15
CA LEU A 523 -41.83 10.16 -24.69
C LEU A 523 -41.17 11.45 -24.18
N GLN A 524 -41.80 12.57 -24.51
CA GLN A 524 -41.41 13.94 -24.12
C GLN A 524 -41.52 14.25 -22.61
N LYS A 525 -41.92 13.31 -21.76
CA LYS A 525 -42.34 13.59 -20.38
C LYS A 525 -41.31 13.33 -19.29
N TRP A 526 -40.15 12.65 -19.57
CA TRP A 526 -39.11 12.43 -18.60
C TRP A 526 -37.87 13.36 -18.74
N LYS A 527 -37.93 14.31 -19.69
CA LYS A 527 -36.82 15.27 -19.97
C LYS A 527 -36.69 16.44 -18.98
N SER A 528 -37.44 16.49 -17.89
CA SER A 528 -37.49 17.68 -17.01
C SER A 528 -36.72 17.51 -15.65
N GLY A 529 -35.81 16.62 -15.53
CA GLY A 529 -34.86 16.64 -14.40
C GLY A 529 -33.88 17.79 -14.58
N SER A 530 -33.89 18.79 -13.71
CA SER A 530 -32.89 19.86 -13.69
C SER A 530 -31.48 19.24 -13.67
N ILE A 531 -30.51 19.75 -14.44
CA ILE A 531 -29.09 19.37 -14.39
C ILE A 531 -28.58 19.37 -12.95
N THR A 532 -29.03 20.30 -12.14
CA THR A 532 -28.76 20.41 -10.71
C THR A 532 -29.27 19.18 -9.94
N GLY A 533 -30.49 18.69 -10.21
CA GLY A 533 -31.01 17.50 -9.55
C GLY A 533 -30.25 16.22 -9.90
N GLN A 534 -29.81 16.07 -11.14
CA GLN A 534 -28.99 14.93 -11.58
C GLN A 534 -27.60 14.97 -10.96
N ALA A 535 -26.96 16.14 -10.87
CA ALA A 535 -25.68 16.30 -10.20
C ALA A 535 -25.78 16.01 -8.70
N ILE A 536 -26.84 16.50 -8.03
CA ILE A 536 -27.10 16.22 -6.62
C ILE A 536 -27.27 14.71 -6.39
N SER A 537 -28.08 14.03 -7.22
CA SER A 537 -28.29 12.58 -7.07
C SER A 537 -26.99 11.79 -7.25
N LEU A 538 -26.14 12.16 -8.21
CA LEU A 538 -24.86 11.54 -8.43
C LEU A 538 -23.91 11.74 -7.23
N VAL A 539 -23.84 12.95 -6.69
CA VAL A 539 -23.05 13.25 -5.49
C VAL A 539 -23.56 12.45 -4.30
N MET A 540 -24.88 12.37 -4.10
CA MET A 540 -25.47 11.57 -3.01
C MET A 540 -25.13 10.08 -3.13
N ILE A 541 -25.21 9.50 -4.34
CA ILE A 541 -24.82 8.10 -4.57
C ILE A 541 -23.34 7.90 -4.26
N CYS A 542 -22.45 8.81 -4.69
CA CYS A 542 -21.03 8.76 -4.37
C CYS A 542 -20.79 8.80 -2.86
N VAL A 543 -21.41 9.72 -2.15
CA VAL A 543 -21.26 9.88 -0.69
C VAL A 543 -21.77 8.63 0.05
N VAL A 544 -22.99 8.17 -0.27
CA VAL A 544 -23.59 6.99 0.39
C VAL A 544 -22.75 5.73 0.13
N SER A 545 -22.30 5.53 -1.12
CA SER A 545 -21.47 4.37 -1.45
C SER A 545 -20.09 4.43 -0.81
N ALA A 546 -19.51 5.63 -0.64
CA ALA A 546 -18.25 5.83 0.07
C ALA A 546 -18.42 5.58 1.58
N LEU A 547 -19.45 6.12 2.21
CA LEU A 547 -19.76 5.88 3.63
C LEU A 547 -20.04 4.40 3.93
N PHE A 548 -20.62 3.68 2.97
CA PHE A 548 -20.87 2.25 3.11
C PHE A 548 -19.58 1.42 3.24
N LEU A 549 -18.47 1.88 2.65
CA LEU A 549 -17.17 1.21 2.76
C LEU A 549 -16.47 1.44 4.10
N ALA A 550 -16.93 2.42 4.90
CA ALA A 550 -16.33 2.69 6.21
C ALA A 550 -16.48 1.50 7.17
N PRO A 551 -15.53 1.33 8.11
CA PRO A 551 -15.59 0.27 9.11
C PRO A 551 -16.81 0.43 10.02
N ARG A 552 -17.34 -0.69 10.44
CA ARG A 552 -18.44 -0.70 11.39
C ARG A 552 -17.94 -0.39 12.80
N PRO A 553 -18.72 0.31 13.63
CA PRO A 553 -18.38 0.53 15.03
C PRO A 553 -18.22 -0.81 15.76
N VAL A 554 -17.29 -0.85 16.71
CA VAL A 554 -17.08 -2.01 17.57
C VAL A 554 -18.16 -2.02 18.65
N TYR A 555 -18.73 -3.19 18.90
CA TYR A 555 -19.65 -3.41 20.02
C TYR A 555 -18.93 -4.29 21.06
N GLY A 556 -18.75 -3.78 22.26
CA GLY A 556 -17.97 -4.42 23.32
C GLY A 556 -16.54 -3.91 23.35
N LEU A 557 -15.64 -4.68 23.91
CA LEU A 557 -14.20 -4.42 23.95
C LEU A 557 -13.48 -5.28 22.91
N GLN A 558 -12.56 -4.67 22.20
CA GLN A 558 -11.59 -5.36 21.36
C GLN A 558 -10.18 -4.96 21.82
N THR A 559 -9.38 -5.93 22.23
CA THR A 559 -7.97 -5.74 22.56
C THR A 559 -7.11 -6.43 21.52
N THR A 560 -6.01 -5.80 21.11
CA THR A 560 -5.06 -6.39 20.17
C THR A 560 -3.65 -6.23 20.70
N PHE A 561 -2.97 -7.34 20.95
CA PHE A 561 -1.53 -7.39 21.15
C PHE A 561 -0.87 -7.49 19.79
N LEU A 562 -0.08 -6.51 19.41
CA LEU A 562 0.58 -6.48 18.11
C LEU A 562 1.87 -7.32 18.12
N ASP A 563 2.19 -7.92 16.99
CA ASP A 563 3.51 -8.47 16.67
C ASP A 563 4.44 -7.30 16.31
N VAL A 564 5.05 -6.71 17.32
CA VAL A 564 5.99 -5.60 17.16
C VAL A 564 7.45 -6.06 17.04
N GLY A 565 7.70 -7.38 17.05
CA GLY A 565 9.00 -7.95 17.28
C GLY A 565 9.35 -7.91 18.76
N GLN A 566 10.60 -7.60 19.13
CA GLN A 566 11.00 -7.43 20.51
C GLN A 566 10.51 -6.10 21.04
N GLY A 567 9.46 -6.11 21.89
CA GLY A 567 8.79 -4.95 22.45
C GLY A 567 7.29 -5.18 22.68
N ASP A 568 6.58 -4.12 23.03
CA ASP A 568 5.15 -4.14 23.33
C ASP A 568 4.35 -3.11 22.52
N GLY A 569 3.12 -3.51 22.15
CA GLY A 569 2.15 -2.64 21.52
C GLY A 569 0.74 -3.20 21.69
N ILE A 570 -0.05 -2.62 22.59
CA ILE A 570 -1.37 -3.15 22.96
C ILE A 570 -2.43 -2.08 22.71
N PHE A 571 -3.43 -2.41 21.89
CA PHE A 571 -4.55 -1.53 21.61
C PHE A 571 -5.82 -2.02 22.29
N PHE A 572 -6.53 -1.12 22.96
CA PHE A 572 -7.90 -1.30 23.40
C PHE A 572 -8.81 -0.43 22.55
N ARG A 573 -9.86 -1.03 22.02
CA ARG A 573 -10.86 -0.34 21.21
C ARG A 573 -12.25 -0.62 21.75
N THR A 574 -12.97 0.44 22.09
CA THR A 574 -14.38 0.46 22.45
C THR A 574 -15.18 1.16 21.35
N ARG A 575 -16.45 1.44 21.57
CA ARG A 575 -17.29 2.14 20.60
C ARG A 575 -16.80 3.56 20.30
N HIS A 576 -16.39 4.31 21.33
CA HIS A 576 -16.02 5.73 21.21
C HIS A 576 -14.58 6.03 21.64
N GLY A 577 -13.85 5.05 22.16
CA GLY A 577 -12.50 5.25 22.66
C GLY A 577 -11.48 4.25 22.12
N VAL A 578 -10.28 4.74 21.93
CA VAL A 578 -9.10 3.94 21.59
C VAL A 578 -7.99 4.26 22.57
N ILE A 579 -7.42 3.25 23.20
CA ILE A 579 -6.29 3.37 24.10
C ILE A 579 -5.14 2.57 23.53
N LEU A 580 -3.96 3.16 23.48
CA LEU A 580 -2.69 2.50 23.18
C LEU A 580 -1.93 2.34 24.50
N LEU A 581 -1.51 1.13 24.85
CA LEU A 581 -0.54 0.87 25.89
C LEU A 581 0.74 0.41 25.23
N ASP A 582 1.80 1.17 25.40
CA ASP A 582 3.07 1.02 24.75
C ASP A 582 2.99 1.02 23.21
N GLY A 583 4.10 1.01 22.56
CA GLY A 583 4.18 0.98 21.10
C GLY A 583 5.62 1.15 20.67
N GLY A 584 6.46 0.18 21.05
CA GLY A 584 7.88 0.22 20.76
C GLY A 584 8.42 -1.11 20.23
N SER A 585 9.65 -1.07 19.72
CA SER A 585 10.42 -2.24 19.29
C SER A 585 11.90 -1.92 19.21
N THR A 586 12.74 -2.86 19.59
CA THR A 586 14.18 -2.80 19.32
C THR A 586 14.56 -3.43 17.98
N ASP A 587 13.75 -4.34 17.45
CA ASP A 587 14.03 -5.05 16.20
C ASP A 587 13.54 -4.26 14.97
N GLN A 588 12.44 -3.52 15.11
CA GLN A 588 11.78 -2.83 14.02
C GLN A 588 12.00 -1.31 14.09
N LYS A 589 13.08 -0.82 13.49
CA LYS A 589 13.42 0.62 13.46
C LYS A 589 12.29 1.54 12.95
N LYS A 590 11.37 1.02 12.13
CA LYS A 590 10.25 1.77 11.53
C LYS A 590 8.89 1.28 12.03
N LEU A 591 8.80 0.78 13.25
CA LEU A 591 7.58 0.22 13.82
C LEU A 591 6.38 1.15 13.68
N GLY A 592 6.54 2.41 14.09
CA GLY A 592 5.46 3.39 14.04
C GLY A 592 4.86 3.52 12.63
N GLN A 593 5.73 3.59 11.62
CA GLN A 593 5.35 3.76 10.21
C GLN A 593 4.80 2.49 9.57
N GLN A 594 5.37 1.33 9.89
CA GLN A 594 5.08 0.07 9.19
C GLN A 594 4.02 -0.78 9.87
N VAL A 595 3.81 -0.60 11.19
CA VAL A 595 2.89 -1.40 12.00
C VAL A 595 1.82 -0.55 12.67
N LEU A 596 2.19 0.44 13.55
CA LEU A 596 1.19 1.16 14.34
C LEU A 596 0.29 2.04 13.50
N GLU A 597 0.85 2.87 12.62
CA GLU A 597 0.08 3.75 11.73
C GLU A 597 -0.85 2.95 10.81
N PRO A 598 -0.39 1.92 10.08
CA PRO A 598 -1.26 1.08 9.25
C PRO A 598 -2.32 0.33 10.05
N TYR A 599 -2.00 -0.16 11.25
CA TYR A 599 -2.98 -0.80 12.13
C TYR A 599 -4.11 0.15 12.49
N LEU A 600 -3.79 1.36 12.96
CA LEU A 600 -4.78 2.38 13.32
C LEU A 600 -5.64 2.77 12.11
N LYS A 601 -4.98 3.11 10.99
CA LYS A 601 -5.68 3.51 9.76
C LYS A 601 -6.55 2.40 9.20
N SER A 602 -6.09 1.15 9.19
CA SER A 602 -6.88 0.00 8.69
C SER A 602 -8.15 -0.25 9.51
N ASN A 603 -8.13 0.13 10.78
CA ASN A 603 -9.28 0.09 11.66
C ASN A 603 -10.16 1.35 11.60
N GLY A 604 -9.83 2.33 10.75
CA GLY A 604 -10.55 3.60 10.63
C GLY A 604 -10.33 4.53 11.83
N ILE A 605 -9.21 4.39 12.52
CA ILE A 605 -8.86 5.15 13.71
C ILE A 605 -7.97 6.32 13.32
N SER A 606 -8.45 7.54 13.51
CA SER A 606 -7.68 8.78 13.35
C SER A 606 -7.38 9.47 14.66
N LYS A 607 -7.99 9.00 15.78
CA LYS A 607 -7.80 9.58 17.11
C LYS A 607 -7.58 8.49 18.15
N VAL A 608 -6.52 8.64 18.94
CA VAL A 608 -6.20 7.82 20.11
C VAL A 608 -6.54 8.64 21.34
N SER A 609 -7.47 8.15 22.16
CA SER A 609 -7.95 8.87 23.36
C SER A 609 -6.86 8.99 24.42
N TYR A 610 -6.16 7.88 24.66
CA TYR A 610 -5.06 7.80 25.60
C TYR A 610 -3.94 6.95 25.04
N ALA A 611 -2.72 7.43 25.10
CA ALA A 611 -1.51 6.65 24.94
C ALA A 611 -0.84 6.52 26.31
N ILE A 612 -0.63 5.30 26.78
CA ILE A 612 -0.09 5.00 28.10
C ILE A 612 1.28 4.37 27.87
N VAL A 613 2.28 4.82 28.58
CA VAL A 613 3.62 4.26 28.58
C VAL A 613 3.82 3.51 29.89
N SER A 614 4.13 2.22 29.81
CA SER A 614 4.42 1.41 31.00
C SER A 614 5.74 1.83 31.63
N HIS A 615 6.79 1.96 30.80
CA HIS A 615 8.11 2.48 31.16
C HIS A 615 8.83 3.05 29.93
N GLY A 616 10.02 3.62 30.11
CA GLY A 616 10.69 4.50 29.13
C GLY A 616 11.66 3.82 28.15
N ASP A 617 11.73 2.50 28.07
CA ASP A 617 12.65 1.84 27.16
C ASP A 617 12.17 1.85 25.70
N GLN A 618 13.13 1.76 24.75
CA GLN A 618 12.86 1.94 23.32
C GLN A 618 11.86 0.93 22.76
N ASP A 619 11.84 -0.28 23.31
CA ASP A 619 10.89 -1.34 22.93
C ASP A 619 9.45 -1.08 23.42
N HIS A 620 9.23 0.00 24.16
CA HIS A 620 7.90 0.45 24.60
C HIS A 620 7.50 1.79 24.00
N ILE A 621 8.47 2.66 23.59
CA ILE A 621 8.15 4.04 23.21
C ILE A 621 8.52 4.41 21.77
N SER A 622 9.37 3.64 21.06
CA SER A 622 9.94 4.07 19.76
C SER A 622 8.89 4.35 18.68
N GLY A 623 7.86 3.53 18.57
CA GLY A 623 6.76 3.73 17.63
C GLY A 623 5.77 4.80 18.08
N LEU A 624 5.55 4.96 19.39
CA LEU A 624 4.75 6.05 19.93
C LEU A 624 5.41 7.41 19.68
N SER A 625 6.73 7.52 19.88
CA SER A 625 7.50 8.72 19.54
C SER A 625 7.34 9.10 18.07
N TYR A 626 7.41 8.11 17.15
CA TYR A 626 7.11 8.35 15.74
C TYR A 626 5.70 8.90 15.52
N LEU A 627 4.66 8.34 16.15
CA LEU A 627 3.29 8.81 15.99
C LEU A 627 3.11 10.26 16.48
N LEU A 628 3.86 10.68 17.51
CA LEU A 628 3.83 12.03 18.04
C LEU A 628 4.60 13.04 17.17
N GLU A 629 5.70 12.62 16.53
CA GLU A 629 6.52 13.49 15.70
C GLU A 629 6.06 13.57 14.24
N SER A 630 5.46 12.45 13.75
CA SER A 630 5.12 12.35 12.34
C SER A 630 3.78 13.01 12.03
N ASP A 631 3.69 13.63 10.86
CA ASP A 631 2.40 14.05 10.29
C ASP A 631 1.65 12.82 9.72
N SER A 632 1.32 11.86 10.60
CA SER A 632 0.62 10.62 10.23
C SER A 632 -0.88 10.81 9.98
N GLY A 633 -1.46 11.93 10.43
CA GLY A 633 -2.90 12.15 10.47
C GLY A 633 -3.61 11.43 11.62
N ILE A 634 -2.86 10.84 12.54
CA ILE A 634 -3.36 10.22 13.77
C ILE A 634 -3.12 11.20 14.91
N GLN A 635 -4.17 11.55 15.63
CA GLN A 635 -4.11 12.47 16.75
C GLN A 635 -4.14 11.70 18.07
N ILE A 636 -3.11 11.87 18.91
CA ILE A 636 -3.09 11.41 20.29
C ILE A 636 -3.63 12.55 21.15
N GLN A 637 -4.68 12.29 21.94
CA GLN A 637 -5.31 13.32 22.75
C GLN A 637 -4.65 13.48 24.12
N ASN A 638 -4.29 12.36 24.76
CA ASN A 638 -3.68 12.34 26.09
C ASN A 638 -2.53 11.34 26.11
N LEU A 639 -1.40 11.75 26.63
CA LEU A 639 -0.24 10.92 26.93
C LEU A 639 -0.16 10.72 28.43
N ILE A 640 -0.05 9.45 28.87
CA ILE A 640 0.07 9.05 30.25
C ILE A 640 1.46 8.46 30.46
N LEU A 641 2.20 9.01 31.43
CA LEU A 641 3.56 8.60 31.77
C LEU A 641 3.62 8.09 33.20
N PRO A 642 4.53 7.14 33.53
CA PRO A 642 4.69 6.64 34.90
C PRO A 642 5.28 7.72 35.80
N ILE A 643 4.72 7.92 37.00
CA ILE A 643 5.11 8.99 37.92
C ILE A 643 6.57 8.85 38.39
N ARG A 644 7.07 7.61 38.52
CA ARG A 644 8.46 7.34 38.95
C ARG A 644 9.51 7.80 37.95
N GLY A 645 9.13 7.84 36.66
CA GLY A 645 9.99 8.33 35.59
C GLY A 645 10.07 9.85 35.45
N LYS A 646 9.47 10.65 36.35
CA LYS A 646 9.30 12.09 36.16
C LYS A 646 10.62 12.86 35.96
N GLU A 647 11.72 12.38 36.55
CA GLU A 647 13.03 12.98 36.46
C GLU A 647 13.90 12.44 35.32
N ASP A 648 13.50 11.34 34.65
CA ASP A 648 14.23 10.79 33.52
C ASP A 648 14.01 11.65 32.27
N PRO A 649 15.10 12.10 31.61
CA PRO A 649 15.05 12.93 30.41
C PRO A 649 14.24 12.36 29.26
N ILE A 650 14.08 11.02 29.17
CA ILE A 650 13.34 10.37 28.09
C ILE A 650 11.85 10.71 28.14
N TYR A 651 11.26 10.75 29.35
CA TYR A 651 9.86 11.12 29.53
C TYR A 651 9.64 12.62 29.33
N ALA A 652 10.64 13.46 29.70
CA ALA A 652 10.60 14.88 29.40
C ALA A 652 10.57 15.13 27.89
N LYS A 653 11.41 14.41 27.12
CA LYS A 653 11.43 14.45 25.67
C LYS A 653 10.08 14.01 25.07
N LEU A 654 9.56 12.85 25.50
CA LEU A 654 8.30 12.30 25.01
C LEU A 654 7.12 13.23 25.36
N GLY A 655 7.13 13.80 26.56
CA GLY A 655 6.15 14.80 26.97
C GLY A 655 6.19 16.09 26.14
N GLN A 656 7.39 16.52 25.70
CA GLN A 656 7.52 17.68 24.82
C GLN A 656 7.02 17.36 23.40
N GLN A 657 7.33 16.18 22.86
CA GLN A 657 6.80 15.71 21.58
C GLN A 657 5.26 15.68 21.61
N ALA A 658 4.67 15.14 22.68
CA ALA A 658 3.23 15.08 22.88
C ALA A 658 2.59 16.48 22.91
N LYS A 659 3.19 17.42 23.64
CA LYS A 659 2.72 18.82 23.68
C LYS A 659 2.79 19.49 22.32
N ASN A 660 3.88 19.28 21.57
CA ASN A 660 4.04 19.80 20.21
C ASN A 660 2.97 19.21 19.26
N ALA A 661 2.57 17.95 19.46
CA ALA A 661 1.49 17.29 18.73
C ALA A 661 0.08 17.70 19.21
N GLY A 662 -0.02 18.55 20.22
CA GLY A 662 -1.29 19.01 20.79
C GLY A 662 -1.93 18.06 21.81
N ALA A 663 -1.20 17.05 22.29
CA ALA A 663 -1.65 16.12 23.33
C ALA A 663 -1.47 16.70 24.74
N LYS A 664 -2.36 16.34 25.65
CA LYS A 664 -2.19 16.61 27.09
C LYS A 664 -1.34 15.53 27.71
N VAL A 665 -0.47 15.89 28.67
CA VAL A 665 0.43 14.96 29.36
C VAL A 665 0.01 14.82 30.81
N PHE A 666 -0.14 13.59 31.27
CA PHE A 666 -0.48 13.23 32.64
C PHE A 666 0.52 12.22 33.18
N TRP A 667 0.60 12.15 34.52
CA TRP A 667 1.44 11.22 35.24
C TRP A 667 0.56 10.25 36.00
N MET A 668 0.74 8.95 35.83
CA MET A 668 -0.01 7.90 36.44
C MET A 668 0.71 7.36 37.70
N LYS A 669 0.00 7.21 38.77
CA LYS A 669 0.46 6.60 40.02
C LYS A 669 -0.49 5.48 40.44
N GLN A 670 -0.07 4.70 41.40
CA GLN A 670 -0.90 3.65 42.00
C GLN A 670 -2.27 4.21 42.47
N GLY A 671 -3.34 3.49 42.14
CA GLY A 671 -4.73 3.85 42.42
C GLY A 671 -5.42 4.69 41.35
N ASP A 672 -4.68 5.32 40.43
CA ASP A 672 -5.26 6.09 39.33
C ASP A 672 -6.04 5.20 38.35
N GLN A 673 -7.09 5.77 37.77
CA GLN A 673 -8.00 5.05 36.87
C GLN A 673 -8.34 5.86 35.61
N ILE A 674 -8.45 5.15 34.50
CA ILE A 674 -8.94 5.68 33.23
C ILE A 674 -10.19 4.90 32.84
N ARG A 675 -11.32 5.59 32.63
CA ARG A 675 -12.60 4.96 32.26
C ARG A 675 -13.06 5.43 30.89
N VAL A 676 -13.31 4.48 29.97
CA VAL A 676 -13.79 4.76 28.60
C VAL A 676 -14.81 3.68 28.20
N ASP A 677 -16.05 4.05 27.94
CA ASP A 677 -17.12 3.13 27.44
C ASP A 677 -17.24 1.80 28.21
N GLY A 678 -17.11 1.83 29.51
CA GLY A 678 -17.20 0.64 30.38
C GLY A 678 -15.88 -0.14 30.50
N LEU A 679 -14.83 0.23 29.82
CA LEU A 679 -13.46 -0.20 30.09
C LEU A 679 -12.91 0.65 31.23
N ASN A 680 -12.37 0.01 32.27
CA ASN A 680 -11.64 0.63 33.37
C ASN A 680 -10.19 0.11 33.35
N LEU A 681 -9.25 1.02 33.28
CA LEU A 681 -7.81 0.76 33.43
C LEU A 681 -7.40 1.31 34.81
N ARG A 682 -7.01 0.45 35.75
CA ARG A 682 -6.56 0.83 37.08
C ARG A 682 -5.08 0.50 37.24
N CYS A 683 -4.30 1.46 37.67
CA CYS A 683 -2.91 1.26 38.07
C CYS A 683 -2.89 0.60 39.45
N LEU A 684 -2.42 -0.64 39.51
CA LEU A 684 -2.29 -1.41 40.74
C LEU A 684 -0.94 -1.17 41.42
N TYR A 685 0.10 -0.88 40.62
CA TYR A 685 1.46 -0.65 41.10
C TYR A 685 2.20 0.28 40.17
N ASP A 686 3.04 1.18 40.67
CA ASP A 686 3.75 2.22 39.97
C ASP A 686 5.28 2.17 40.11
N GLY A 687 5.84 1.04 40.57
CA GLY A 687 7.26 0.89 40.83
C GLY A 687 7.73 1.35 42.22
N ALA A 688 6.80 1.62 43.16
CA ALA A 688 7.13 2.05 44.49
C ALA A 688 7.94 0.98 45.27
N GLY A 689 9.03 1.38 45.90
CA GLY A 689 9.87 0.49 46.70
C GLY A 689 10.95 -0.29 45.96
N THR A 690 11.07 -0.10 44.63
CA THR A 690 12.16 -0.66 43.81
C THR A 690 13.24 0.40 43.49
N ASP A 691 14.37 -0.04 42.96
CA ASP A 691 15.44 0.87 42.52
C ASP A 691 14.97 1.74 41.33
N GLU A 692 14.84 3.04 41.58
CA GLU A 692 14.38 4.02 40.57
C GLU A 692 15.42 4.30 39.44
N THR A 693 16.64 3.80 39.57
CA THR A 693 17.67 3.98 38.52
C THR A 693 17.45 3.04 37.33
N GLU A 694 16.75 1.93 37.53
CA GLU A 694 16.38 0.97 36.48
C GLU A 694 14.99 1.26 35.93
N ARG A 695 14.89 1.55 34.64
CA ARG A 695 13.61 1.91 33.98
C ARG A 695 12.57 0.81 34.04
N ASN A 696 12.97 -0.46 34.01
CA ASN A 696 12.04 -1.58 34.15
C ASN A 696 11.26 -1.51 35.45
N ASN A 697 11.87 -0.95 36.50
CA ASN A 697 11.23 -0.74 37.80
C ASN A 697 10.20 0.42 37.80
N HIS A 698 10.14 1.24 36.73
CA HIS A 698 9.06 2.22 36.52
C HIS A 698 7.80 1.58 35.91
N SER A 699 7.84 0.28 35.58
CA SER A 699 6.75 -0.40 34.89
C SER A 699 5.44 -0.35 35.66
N LEU A 700 4.40 0.16 35.01
CA LEU A 700 3.06 0.22 35.55
C LEU A 700 2.41 -1.16 35.47
N LEU A 701 1.93 -1.67 36.61
CA LEU A 701 1.03 -2.82 36.65
C LEU A 701 -0.42 -2.31 36.49
N ILE A 702 -1.06 -2.61 35.37
CA ILE A 702 -2.39 -2.10 35.05
C ILE A 702 -3.37 -3.24 34.93
N GLN A 703 -4.47 -3.18 35.68
CA GLN A 703 -5.62 -4.05 35.48
C GLN A 703 -6.62 -3.36 34.53
N ALA A 704 -6.92 -4.01 33.40
CA ALA A 704 -8.00 -3.64 32.48
C ALA A 704 -9.24 -4.47 32.82
N SER A 705 -10.35 -3.83 33.15
CA SER A 705 -11.61 -4.50 33.46
C SER A 705 -12.75 -4.01 32.54
N TYR A 706 -13.57 -4.97 32.04
CA TYR A 706 -14.73 -4.68 31.19
C TYR A 706 -15.88 -5.65 31.56
N GLY A 707 -16.86 -5.19 32.30
CA GLY A 707 -17.89 -6.06 32.87
C GLY A 707 -17.27 -7.09 33.82
N GLU A 708 -17.38 -8.38 33.52
CA GLU A 708 -16.75 -9.47 34.27
C GLU A 708 -15.37 -9.89 33.73
N PHE A 709 -14.92 -9.27 32.63
CA PHE A 709 -13.63 -9.55 32.03
C PHE A 709 -12.53 -8.78 32.74
N GLY A 710 -11.43 -9.47 33.10
CA GLY A 710 -10.21 -8.90 33.64
C GLY A 710 -8.98 -9.29 32.83
N MET A 711 -8.09 -8.33 32.62
CA MET A 711 -6.79 -8.50 31.98
C MET A 711 -5.75 -7.79 32.83
N LEU A 712 -4.58 -8.41 33.02
CA LEU A 712 -3.47 -7.81 33.74
C LEU A 712 -2.29 -7.54 32.79
N LEU A 713 -1.75 -6.34 32.84
CA LEU A 713 -0.72 -5.81 31.97
C LEU A 713 0.46 -5.38 32.86
N THR A 714 1.60 -6.01 32.67
CA THR A 714 2.74 -5.96 33.59
C THR A 714 3.89 -5.05 33.12
N GLY A 715 3.85 -4.58 31.85
CA GLY A 715 5.04 -3.98 31.24
C GLY A 715 6.23 -4.93 31.36
N ASP A 716 7.37 -4.41 31.77
CA ASP A 716 8.60 -5.18 32.00
C ASP A 716 8.96 -5.29 33.50
N MET A 717 7.91 -5.36 34.31
CA MET A 717 8.06 -5.46 35.77
C MET A 717 8.99 -6.59 36.18
N SER A 718 9.96 -6.29 37.05
CA SER A 718 10.93 -7.23 37.59
C SER A 718 10.32 -8.11 38.68
N ALA A 719 11.01 -9.19 39.06
CA ALA A 719 10.62 -10.04 40.21
C ALA A 719 10.48 -9.26 41.53
N ASP A 720 11.32 -8.23 41.71
CA ASP A 720 11.22 -7.35 42.91
C ASP A 720 9.93 -6.53 42.88
N GLY A 721 9.55 -6.01 41.74
CA GLY A 721 8.29 -5.31 41.56
C GLY A 721 7.08 -6.21 41.80
N GLU A 722 7.13 -7.47 41.36
CA GLU A 722 6.10 -8.47 41.61
C GLU A 722 5.98 -8.76 43.12
N LEU A 723 7.10 -8.93 43.80
CA LEU A 723 7.13 -9.17 45.27
C LEU A 723 6.55 -7.97 46.03
N GLN A 724 6.97 -6.74 45.68
CA GLN A 724 6.45 -5.51 46.31
C GLN A 724 4.94 -5.38 46.15
N TRP A 725 4.41 -5.69 44.96
CA TRP A 725 2.97 -5.68 44.71
C TRP A 725 2.24 -6.75 45.56
N LEU A 726 2.78 -7.96 45.65
CA LEU A 726 2.21 -9.05 46.42
C LEU A 726 2.16 -8.71 47.93
N GLU A 727 3.17 -8.03 48.46
CA GLU A 727 3.24 -7.60 49.86
C GLU A 727 2.20 -6.52 50.20
N GLN A 728 1.84 -5.67 49.23
CA GLN A 728 0.86 -4.60 49.43
C GLN A 728 -0.59 -5.11 49.57
N LYS A 729 -0.84 -6.39 49.23
CA LYS A 729 -2.17 -7.04 49.27
C LYS A 729 -3.28 -6.24 48.56
N ASP A 730 -2.93 -5.50 47.50
CA ASP A 730 -3.92 -4.80 46.69
C ASP A 730 -4.78 -5.84 45.94
N THR A 731 -6.10 -5.71 46.07
CA THR A 731 -7.01 -6.71 45.52
C THR A 731 -7.32 -6.43 44.05
N LEU A 732 -7.29 -7.46 43.23
CA LEU A 732 -7.77 -7.44 41.88
C LEU A 732 -9.27 -7.14 41.84
N GLU A 733 -9.68 -6.16 41.04
CA GLU A 733 -11.11 -5.81 40.87
C GLU A 733 -11.90 -6.96 40.22
N LYS A 734 -11.25 -7.69 39.31
CA LYS A 734 -11.81 -8.81 38.56
C LYS A 734 -10.82 -9.95 38.43
N PRO A 735 -11.30 -11.20 38.35
CA PRO A 735 -10.44 -12.34 38.05
C PRO A 735 -9.71 -12.13 36.72
N VAL A 736 -8.43 -12.43 36.69
CA VAL A 736 -7.61 -12.24 35.48
C VAL A 736 -7.87 -13.38 34.50
N GLN A 737 -8.40 -13.06 33.36
CA GLN A 737 -8.58 -14.03 32.28
C GLN A 737 -7.41 -14.04 31.33
N ILE A 738 -6.75 -12.88 31.12
CA ILE A 738 -5.58 -12.76 30.29
C ILE A 738 -4.49 -12.01 31.05
N LEU A 739 -3.29 -12.58 31.02
CA LEU A 739 -2.09 -11.97 31.57
C LEU A 739 -1.12 -11.67 30.44
N LYS A 740 -0.67 -10.41 30.29
CA LYS A 740 0.54 -10.12 29.52
C LYS A 740 1.74 -10.51 30.39
N ILE A 741 2.56 -11.40 29.89
CA ILE A 741 3.78 -11.87 30.60
C ILE A 741 4.80 -10.73 30.67
N ALA A 742 5.35 -10.53 31.86
CA ALA A 742 6.30 -9.46 32.10
C ALA A 742 7.61 -9.64 31.31
N HIS A 743 8.18 -8.52 30.91
CA HIS A 743 9.52 -8.43 30.32
C HIS A 743 9.72 -9.45 29.18
N HIS A 744 8.71 -9.54 28.28
CA HIS A 744 8.73 -10.38 27.07
C HIS A 744 8.97 -11.88 27.34
N GLY A 745 8.75 -12.34 28.57
CA GLY A 745 9.06 -13.71 28.99
C GLY A 745 10.49 -13.91 29.50
N SER A 746 11.09 -12.87 30.08
CA SER A 746 12.36 -12.96 30.78
C SER A 746 12.31 -13.97 31.93
N GLY A 747 13.40 -14.73 32.14
CA GLY A 747 13.56 -15.66 33.28
C GLY A 747 13.53 -14.97 34.65
N TYR A 748 13.78 -13.66 34.68
CA TYR A 748 13.82 -12.82 35.88
C TYR A 748 12.51 -12.13 36.22
N SER A 749 11.43 -12.50 35.57
CA SER A 749 10.07 -11.97 35.82
C SER A 749 9.06 -13.09 35.75
N SER A 750 7.79 -12.78 36.03
CA SER A 750 6.69 -13.74 36.09
C SER A 750 6.98 -14.91 37.02
N THR A 751 7.26 -14.56 38.31
CA THR A 751 7.61 -15.51 39.35
C THR A 751 6.46 -16.48 39.67
N GLU A 752 6.79 -17.65 40.21
CA GLU A 752 5.79 -18.67 40.53
C GLU A 752 4.74 -18.12 41.56
N SER A 753 5.18 -17.34 42.55
CA SER A 753 4.28 -16.68 43.51
C SER A 753 3.32 -15.70 42.83
N PHE A 754 3.80 -14.91 41.90
CA PHE A 754 3.00 -13.98 41.14
C PHE A 754 1.99 -14.71 40.23
N LEU A 755 2.40 -15.75 39.51
CA LEU A 755 1.53 -16.55 38.65
C LEU A 755 0.44 -17.27 39.43
N LYS A 756 0.72 -17.79 40.65
CA LYS A 756 -0.23 -18.41 41.52
C LYS A 756 -1.29 -17.45 42.04
N GLU A 757 -0.89 -16.24 42.45
CA GLU A 757 -1.80 -15.21 42.95
C GLU A 757 -2.72 -14.71 41.84
N VAL A 758 -2.16 -14.42 40.64
CA VAL A 758 -2.91 -13.91 39.51
C VAL A 758 -3.81 -14.99 38.89
N SER A 759 -3.35 -16.23 38.82
CA SER A 759 -4.05 -17.41 38.28
C SER A 759 -4.79 -17.12 36.97
N PRO A 760 -4.11 -16.68 35.89
CA PRO A 760 -4.73 -16.28 34.63
C PRO A 760 -5.21 -17.51 33.83
N LYS A 761 -6.24 -17.32 33.00
CA LYS A 761 -6.72 -18.38 32.09
C LYS A 761 -5.89 -18.51 30.82
N LEU A 762 -5.19 -17.45 30.41
CA LEU A 762 -4.33 -17.40 29.23
C LEU A 762 -3.22 -16.39 29.47
N ALA A 763 -2.00 -16.75 29.15
CA ALA A 763 -0.85 -15.85 29.09
C ALA A 763 -0.58 -15.42 27.65
N VAL A 764 -0.26 -14.14 27.43
CA VAL A 764 0.20 -13.60 26.16
C VAL A 764 1.64 -13.12 26.32
N ILE A 765 2.52 -13.63 25.49
CA ILE A 765 3.93 -13.27 25.43
C ILE A 765 4.15 -12.43 24.19
N SER A 766 4.70 -11.22 24.34
CA SER A 766 5.07 -10.36 23.25
C SER A 766 6.59 -10.39 23.09
N CYS A 767 7.12 -11.00 22.02
CA CYS A 767 8.55 -11.05 21.75
C CYS A 767 8.82 -11.24 20.26
N GLY A 768 10.06 -10.93 19.81
CA GLY A 768 10.50 -11.04 18.44
C GLY A 768 11.05 -12.41 18.06
N GLU A 769 10.95 -12.78 16.79
CA GLU A 769 11.59 -13.95 16.22
C GLU A 769 13.11 -13.70 16.17
N GLY A 770 13.93 -14.67 16.68
CA GLY A 770 15.40 -14.55 16.68
C GLY A 770 15.93 -13.37 17.52
N ASN A 771 15.18 -12.92 18.53
CA ASN A 771 15.62 -11.82 19.38
C ASN A 771 16.91 -12.16 20.14
N ARG A 772 17.80 -11.17 20.27
CA ARG A 772 19.13 -11.32 20.90
C ARG A 772 19.10 -11.67 22.38
N TYR A 773 17.96 -11.54 23.04
CA TYR A 773 17.80 -11.80 24.45
C TYR A 773 17.41 -13.26 24.76
N GLY A 774 17.02 -14.02 23.72
CA GLY A 774 16.55 -15.39 23.85
C GLY A 774 15.12 -15.53 24.43
N HIS A 775 14.34 -14.44 24.42
CA HIS A 775 12.96 -14.46 24.95
C HIS A 775 12.00 -15.24 24.03
N PRO A 776 10.98 -15.94 24.62
CA PRO A 776 10.82 -16.19 26.06
C PRO A 776 11.82 -17.21 26.55
N HIS A 777 12.35 -17.03 27.78
CA HIS A 777 13.24 -17.97 28.40
C HIS A 777 12.52 -19.26 28.79
N VAL A 778 13.25 -20.37 28.78
CA VAL A 778 12.71 -21.71 29.09
C VAL A 778 12.14 -21.75 30.50
N GLU A 779 12.78 -21.09 31.46
CA GLU A 779 12.36 -21.02 32.85
C GLU A 779 10.96 -20.38 33.01
N THR A 780 10.64 -19.38 32.17
CA THR A 780 9.32 -18.75 32.19
C THR A 780 8.26 -19.69 31.63
N LEU A 781 8.59 -20.41 30.55
CA LEU A 781 7.69 -21.39 29.97
C LEU A 781 7.43 -22.57 30.91
N GLU A 782 8.47 -23.09 31.58
CA GLU A 782 8.36 -24.15 32.59
C GLU A 782 7.47 -23.73 33.75
N ARG A 783 7.56 -22.47 34.22
CA ARG A 783 6.68 -21.93 35.25
C ARG A 783 5.22 -21.89 34.84
N LEU A 784 4.94 -21.45 33.59
CA LEU A 784 3.60 -21.44 33.04
C LEU A 784 3.03 -22.86 32.88
N GLU A 785 3.82 -23.81 32.42
CA GLU A 785 3.42 -25.21 32.31
C GLU A 785 3.15 -25.84 33.66
N LYS A 786 4.00 -25.58 34.69
CA LYS A 786 3.83 -26.06 36.07
C LYS A 786 2.54 -25.56 36.67
N GLU A 787 2.16 -24.30 36.42
CA GLU A 787 0.91 -23.72 36.93
C GLU A 787 -0.29 -24.05 36.01
N GLY A 788 -0.12 -24.82 34.95
CA GLY A 788 -1.17 -25.20 34.02
C GLY A 788 -1.75 -24.02 33.23
N ILE A 789 -1.00 -22.95 33.03
CA ILE A 789 -1.43 -21.74 32.33
C ILE A 789 -1.10 -21.86 30.84
N PRO A 790 -2.10 -21.95 29.94
CA PRO A 790 -1.87 -21.94 28.51
C PRO A 790 -1.32 -20.58 28.07
N TRP A 791 -0.47 -20.58 27.05
CA TRP A 791 0.14 -19.35 26.54
C TRP A 791 0.15 -19.28 25.02
N VAL A 792 0.23 -18.06 24.49
CA VAL A 792 0.42 -17.73 23.09
C VAL A 792 1.53 -16.68 22.96
N CYS A 793 2.34 -16.77 21.89
CA CYS A 793 3.44 -15.87 21.64
C CYS A 793 3.28 -15.14 20.30
N THR A 794 3.48 -13.81 20.28
CA THR A 794 3.29 -13.01 19.07
C THR A 794 4.26 -13.37 17.96
N LYS A 795 5.48 -13.82 18.26
CA LYS A 795 6.44 -14.27 17.24
C LYS A 795 5.92 -15.45 16.42
N ASP A 796 5.16 -16.36 17.05
CA ASP A 796 4.67 -17.58 16.42
C ASP A 796 3.31 -17.36 15.75
N CYS A 797 2.40 -16.67 16.44
CA CYS A 797 1.01 -16.53 16.00
C CYS A 797 0.64 -15.15 15.42
N GLY A 798 1.60 -14.22 15.32
CA GLY A 798 1.32 -12.83 14.95
C GLY A 798 0.50 -12.12 16.02
N ALA A 799 -0.21 -11.07 15.62
CA ALA A 799 -1.06 -10.31 16.54
C ALA A 799 -2.13 -11.18 17.20
N VAL A 800 -2.35 -10.99 18.52
CA VAL A 800 -3.38 -11.67 19.31
C VAL A 800 -4.56 -10.73 19.50
N LEU A 801 -5.73 -11.13 19.00
CA LEU A 801 -6.96 -10.35 19.04
C LEU A 801 -7.92 -10.94 20.09
N VAL A 802 -8.31 -10.14 21.06
CA VAL A 802 -9.24 -10.49 22.12
C VAL A 802 -10.52 -9.67 21.94
N GLY A 803 -11.62 -10.35 21.72
CA GLY A 803 -12.95 -9.72 21.61
C GLY A 803 -13.82 -10.07 22.82
N VAL A 804 -14.34 -9.05 23.50
CA VAL A 804 -15.22 -9.22 24.66
C VAL A 804 -16.61 -8.66 24.33
N LYS A 805 -17.62 -9.52 24.35
CA LYS A 805 -19.02 -9.13 24.16
C LYS A 805 -19.86 -9.75 25.27
N LYS A 806 -20.39 -8.91 26.16
CA LYS A 806 -21.09 -9.35 27.36
C LYS A 806 -20.19 -10.29 28.19
N ARG A 807 -20.54 -11.57 28.31
CA ARG A 807 -19.77 -12.61 29.01
C ARG A 807 -18.92 -13.48 28.11
N ASN A 808 -18.98 -13.26 26.77
CA ASN A 808 -18.25 -14.09 25.81
C ASN A 808 -16.92 -13.44 25.48
N VAL A 809 -15.82 -14.16 25.76
CA VAL A 809 -14.44 -13.78 25.42
C VAL A 809 -13.98 -14.67 24.28
N GLN A 810 -13.53 -14.07 23.20
CA GLN A 810 -12.98 -14.76 22.04
C GLN A 810 -11.54 -14.31 21.80
N VAL A 811 -10.63 -15.27 21.77
CA VAL A 811 -9.23 -15.03 21.41
C VAL A 811 -8.99 -15.59 20.01
N ARG A 812 -8.30 -14.82 19.17
CA ARG A 812 -7.91 -15.20 17.81
C ARG A 812 -6.50 -14.75 17.55
N THR A 813 -5.75 -15.55 16.85
CA THR A 813 -4.42 -15.22 16.38
C THR A 813 -4.46 -14.77 14.92
N TYR A 814 -3.55 -13.92 14.52
CA TYR A 814 -3.50 -13.39 13.14
C TYR A 814 -2.89 -14.38 12.16
N LYS A 815 -1.79 -15.02 12.55
CA LYS A 815 -1.25 -16.21 11.86
C LYS A 815 -1.96 -17.46 12.41
N LYS A 816 -2.13 -18.45 11.58
CA LYS A 816 -2.73 -19.73 12.01
C LYS A 816 -1.70 -20.64 12.65
#